data_ac5e9d290154d63484b0d7a8503cfef4
#
_entry.id   ac5e9d290154d63484b0d7a8503cfef4
#
_cell.length_a   1.000
_cell.length_b   1.000
_cell.length_c   1.000
_cell.angle_alpha   90.00
_cell.angle_beta   90.00
_cell.angle_gamma   90.00
#
_symmetry.space_group_name_H-M   'P 1'
#
loop_
_entity.id
_entity.type
_entity.pdbx_description
1 polymer ?
#
loop_
_entity_poly.entity_id
_entity_poly.type
_entity_poly.pdbx_seq_one_letter_code
_entity_poly.pdbx_strand_id
1 'polypeptide(L)'
;MWRPVAVPGEVEGARPAGTGWYRCWVKVPDNWATLGGRDLWVESVTLTIDSSHAAHAVFLNGKRLGGAGSFPPDAKPSDRLAKRYKVPPGALAKGRWNELAIKVFNRDGSGRFRGSGPSIQGYFLECLFSGEWEYQPGTAPPPGQALEVKPARAAYDQFHEASRVLFEAQTLVHGERLSPGESLARFELEDGLAIETVLHEPLVTQPTYLSFDARGRLWVSHYVQYPYPAGLRQISRDKYYRAKYDRQPKPPPHHTPGRSRVTVHEDIDGDGSYDTHKVFADKLSLANAALPGHDGIWVMHTPHLLFYPDRNADDIPDGDPVAHLAGFGFEDTHSVANGITWGPDGWLYGAQGSTVSCRVTRPGIDPPGAAGVHFEGCMVWRYHPRSREFEIFAEGGGNVFGLEFDADGRLFSGHNGGGTRGFHYVQSGLYLKQGKSPGKFGPPDNPFAFGEMPMMPGGSIPRFSHNVIAVNGSAMPGAWQGRLLGADPLHHHLVLSKRVVRGASFTTRDIGFPVKNSDVAFRPVYMANAPDGSLLIADFYERYIAHGQHYQSQIDPTSGRIYRLQAKAKPRVADTDLRAKTDEQLIPLLSHPNKWHRQTAVRLLGQRANEATTDKLRKWVKAETGRAALHGLWALHQVGGLDDASATGLLEHPYPHVRAWAVRLRGDERELSAGFFNAVRRLAQREGHPEVRSQIAGTAIRLPRDQALGLAAELLRRDADVDDPFIPMQCWLVLERHCENDRAAVLELFSDATLYRQPMAERHILERLMRRLAARGRQDDFIGCAALLKNAPTQGHRDKLMAGFSKALEGQALPRLPDELLEQLRRLDNPPLVLRVRLGDSAALGQALQVIGDAARPAKDRVELIRAASDVGAAGLQQALLRLVQRETDTGVLSAGLLALQRFGDDSLGKAVAGHYANFPEAARPAAVSFLASRPAWSRRLLAAVESGRLAKRDVTLATVEVLLGHGGEVARQSS
;
A
#
# COMPACT_ATOMS: atom_id res chain seq x y z
N MET A 1 48.62 7.31 24.79
CA MET A 1 48.09 8.59 24.32
C MET A 1 47.01 8.32 23.32
N TRP A 2 45.89 9.03 23.36
CA TRP A 2 44.77 8.91 22.43
C TRP A 2 45.16 9.50 21.08
N ARG A 3 44.86 8.78 19.99
CA ARG A 3 45.10 9.23 18.59
C ARG A 3 43.82 9.20 17.79
N PRO A 4 43.63 10.12 16.84
CA PRO A 4 42.44 10.11 15.97
C PRO A 4 42.44 8.90 15.07
N VAL A 5 41.24 8.36 14.82
CA VAL A 5 40.99 7.23 13.90
C VAL A 5 39.64 7.39 13.21
N ALA A 6 39.51 7.01 11.94
CA ALA A 6 38.22 6.96 11.26
C ALA A 6 37.45 5.69 11.64
N VAL A 7 36.13 5.81 11.83
CA VAL A 7 35.20 4.71 12.10
C VAL A 7 33.93 4.90 11.24
N PRO A 8 33.48 3.91 10.42
CA PRO A 8 34.26 2.74 9.97
C PRO A 8 35.44 3.21 9.08
N GLY A 9 36.57 2.58 9.16
CA GLY A 9 37.71 2.96 8.36
C GLY A 9 38.96 2.15 8.73
N GLU A 10 39.95 2.25 7.90
CA GLU A 10 41.30 1.72 8.19
C GLU A 10 42.11 2.79 8.92
N VAL A 11 42.83 2.36 9.93
CA VAL A 11 43.82 3.22 10.61
C VAL A 11 45.08 3.22 9.75
N GLU A 12 45.55 4.38 9.33
CA GLU A 12 46.89 4.46 8.73
C GLU A 12 47.95 3.94 9.72
N GLY A 13 48.63 2.91 9.31
CA GLY A 13 49.58 2.15 10.17
C GLY A 13 48.95 0.89 10.80
N ALA A 14 49.72 -0.21 10.81
CA ALA A 14 49.26 -1.48 11.34
C ALA A 14 48.68 -1.33 12.74
N ARG A 15 47.44 -1.76 12.94
CA ARG A 15 46.84 -1.86 14.28
C ARG A 15 47.63 -2.91 15.05
N PRO A 16 48.19 -2.60 16.21
CA PRO A 16 48.87 -3.64 16.95
C PRO A 16 47.88 -4.73 17.36
N ALA A 17 48.27 -5.98 17.18
CA ALA A 17 47.56 -7.10 17.78
C ALA A 17 47.48 -6.85 19.27
N GLY A 18 46.33 -7.17 19.88
CA GLY A 18 46.14 -6.98 21.32
C GLY A 18 44.88 -6.22 21.68
N THR A 19 44.84 -5.72 22.90
CA THR A 19 43.73 -4.98 23.46
C THR A 19 43.90 -3.49 23.21
N GLY A 20 42.78 -2.82 22.88
CA GLY A 20 42.74 -1.37 22.73
C GLY A 20 41.36 -0.80 23.05
N TRP A 21 41.28 0.51 23.08
CA TRP A 21 40.06 1.24 23.34
C TRP A 21 39.76 2.24 22.22
N TYR A 22 38.52 2.25 21.79
CA TYR A 22 37.94 3.32 20.98
C TYR A 22 37.02 4.17 21.85
N ARG A 23 36.99 5.47 21.62
CA ARG A 23 36.03 6.36 22.27
C ARG A 23 35.51 7.46 21.33
N CYS A 24 34.31 7.88 21.59
CA CYS A 24 33.70 9.11 21.05
C CYS A 24 32.73 9.70 22.05
N TRP A 25 32.25 10.89 21.77
CA TRP A 25 31.23 11.57 22.58
C TRP A 25 29.97 11.86 21.76
N VAL A 26 28.84 11.63 22.38
CA VAL A 26 27.54 11.93 21.81
C VAL A 26 26.76 12.89 22.72
N LYS A 27 26.25 13.97 22.15
CA LYS A 27 25.36 14.87 22.88
C LYS A 27 23.93 14.36 22.73
N VAL A 28 23.25 14.16 23.86
CA VAL A 28 21.87 13.76 23.92
C VAL A 28 21.03 14.99 24.28
N PRO A 29 20.06 15.41 23.49
CA PRO A 29 19.19 16.55 23.80
C PRO A 29 18.46 16.39 25.13
N ASP A 30 18.18 17.50 25.82
CA ASP A 30 17.49 17.50 27.12
C ASP A 30 16.11 16.85 27.07
N ASN A 31 15.42 17.06 25.97
CA ASN A 31 14.07 16.58 25.72
C ASN A 31 14.02 15.19 25.06
N TRP A 32 15.15 14.52 24.87
CA TRP A 32 15.18 13.22 24.24
C TRP A 32 14.52 12.16 25.12
N ALA A 33 13.61 11.38 24.52
CA ALA A 33 12.86 10.31 25.16
C ALA A 33 11.88 10.73 26.29
N THR A 34 11.42 11.98 26.33
CA THR A 34 10.35 12.40 27.23
C THR A 34 9.13 12.87 26.45
N LEU A 35 7.95 12.34 26.74
CA LEU A 35 6.69 12.79 26.17
C LEU A 35 5.62 12.89 27.24
N GLY A 36 4.95 14.04 27.35
CA GLY A 36 3.85 14.22 28.28
C GLY A 36 4.18 13.86 29.72
N GLY A 37 5.43 14.09 30.18
CA GLY A 37 5.89 13.73 31.51
C GLY A 37 6.23 12.25 31.70
N ARG A 38 6.10 11.39 30.68
CA ARG A 38 6.51 9.97 30.73
C ARG A 38 7.90 9.80 30.13
N ASP A 39 8.73 9.04 30.80
CA ASP A 39 10.03 8.64 30.29
C ASP A 39 9.85 7.39 29.39
N LEU A 40 9.89 7.62 28.08
CA LEU A 40 9.80 6.54 27.07
C LEU A 40 11.11 5.77 26.91
N TRP A 41 12.10 6.10 27.72
CA TRP A 41 13.42 5.48 27.70
C TRP A 41 13.41 3.98 28.01
N VAL A 42 12.43 3.55 28.81
CA VAL A 42 12.44 2.21 29.44
C VAL A 42 12.39 1.06 28.43
N GLU A 43 11.88 1.29 27.23
CA GLU A 43 11.56 0.18 26.31
C GLU A 43 12.45 0.08 25.06
N SER A 44 13.27 1.08 24.70
CA SER A 44 13.72 1.11 23.31
C SER A 44 15.11 1.63 22.96
N VAL A 45 15.91 2.17 23.89
CA VAL A 45 17.23 2.67 23.50
C VAL A 45 18.22 1.52 23.38
N THR A 46 18.78 1.35 22.18
CA THR A 46 19.79 0.31 21.89
C THR A 46 21.01 0.91 21.23
N LEU A 47 22.18 0.41 21.61
CA LEU A 47 23.44 0.67 20.94
C LEU A 47 23.79 -0.53 20.05
N THR A 48 24.02 -0.29 18.77
CA THR A 48 24.39 -1.32 17.80
C THR A 48 25.87 -1.23 17.51
N ILE A 49 26.56 -2.37 17.60
CA ILE A 49 27.99 -2.50 17.28
C ILE A 49 28.11 -3.59 16.22
N ASP A 50 28.54 -3.22 15.02
CA ASP A 50 28.96 -4.15 13.98
C ASP A 50 30.51 -4.14 13.91
N SER A 51 31.13 -5.22 14.32
CA SER A 51 32.56 -5.28 14.49
C SER A 51 33.12 -6.64 14.10
N SER A 52 34.26 -6.65 13.41
CA SER A 52 35.03 -7.86 13.13
C SER A 52 36.13 -8.13 14.14
N HIS A 53 36.25 -7.35 15.23
CA HIS A 53 37.18 -7.64 16.32
C HIS A 53 36.87 -8.98 16.98
N ALA A 54 37.91 -9.69 17.43
CA ALA A 54 37.75 -10.99 18.08
C ALA A 54 36.89 -10.91 19.34
N ALA A 55 37.03 -9.82 20.13
CA ALA A 55 36.13 -9.51 21.22
C ALA A 55 35.90 -8.00 21.33
N HIS A 56 34.75 -7.60 21.86
CA HIS A 56 34.52 -6.22 22.28
C HIS A 56 33.66 -6.13 23.55
N ALA A 57 33.84 -5.05 24.30
CA ALA A 57 33.00 -4.67 25.43
C ALA A 57 32.66 -3.18 25.33
N VAL A 58 31.41 -2.85 25.56
CA VAL A 58 30.82 -1.52 25.32
C VAL A 58 30.53 -0.87 26.66
N PHE A 59 30.96 0.38 26.79
CA PHE A 59 30.78 1.21 27.98
C PHE A 59 30.18 2.55 27.60
N LEU A 60 29.31 3.05 28.45
CA LEU A 60 28.69 4.35 28.31
C LEU A 60 28.87 5.11 29.64
N ASN A 61 29.52 6.26 29.60
CA ASN A 61 29.93 7.03 30.81
C ASN A 61 30.56 6.12 31.85
N GLY A 62 31.47 5.22 31.46
CA GLY A 62 32.19 4.28 32.31
C GLY A 62 31.40 3.04 32.75
N LYS A 63 30.09 3.00 32.55
CA LYS A 63 29.24 1.83 32.88
C LYS A 63 29.20 0.84 31.73
N ARG A 64 29.50 -0.43 32.03
CA ARG A 64 29.46 -1.49 31.03
C ARG A 64 28.04 -1.82 30.62
N LEU A 65 27.75 -1.75 29.31
CA LEU A 65 26.46 -2.14 28.71
C LEU A 65 26.41 -3.61 28.29
N GLY A 66 27.55 -4.14 27.81
CA GLY A 66 27.64 -5.50 27.33
C GLY A 66 28.92 -5.80 26.59
N GLY A 67 28.99 -6.92 25.88
CA GLY A 67 30.12 -7.31 25.09
C GLY A 67 29.88 -8.61 24.32
N ALA A 68 30.83 -8.92 23.43
CA ALA A 68 30.80 -10.16 22.64
C ALA A 68 32.23 -10.71 22.51
N GLY A 69 32.38 -12.03 22.56
CA GLY A 69 33.65 -12.71 22.69
C GLY A 69 34.27 -12.54 24.11
N SER A 70 35.44 -13.11 24.33
CA SER A 70 36.20 -12.94 25.57
C SER A 70 37.61 -12.42 25.30
N PHE A 71 38.15 -11.69 26.30
CA PHE A 71 39.49 -11.11 26.24
C PHE A 71 40.53 -12.13 26.77
N PRO A 72 41.81 -11.96 26.43
CA PRO A 72 42.86 -12.78 27.02
C PRO A 72 42.87 -12.75 28.58
N PRO A 73 43.27 -13.92 29.26
CA PRO A 73 43.94 -15.06 28.66
C PRO A 73 43.02 -16.04 27.92
N ASP A 74 41.73 -16.09 28.26
CA ASP A 74 40.78 -17.08 27.68
C ASP A 74 40.00 -16.52 26.47
N ALA A 75 40.72 -15.98 25.50
CA ALA A 75 40.14 -15.30 24.36
C ALA A 75 39.33 -16.25 23.47
N LYS A 76 38.01 -16.04 23.40
CA LYS A 76 37.09 -16.70 22.46
C LYS A 76 36.52 -15.66 21.49
N PRO A 77 36.61 -15.90 20.18
CA PRO A 77 36.12 -14.94 19.21
C PRO A 77 34.59 -14.80 19.31
N SER A 78 34.09 -13.60 19.06
CA SER A 78 32.68 -13.34 18.87
C SER A 78 32.21 -13.95 17.55
N ASP A 79 30.94 -14.29 17.46
CA ASP A 79 30.30 -14.49 16.16
C ASP A 79 30.36 -13.17 15.35
N ARG A 80 30.39 -13.25 14.03
CA ARG A 80 30.55 -12.09 13.15
C ARG A 80 29.25 -11.30 12.92
N LEU A 81 28.26 -11.41 13.80
CA LEU A 81 26.99 -10.71 13.69
C LEU A 81 27.03 -9.38 14.45
N ALA A 82 26.32 -8.39 13.93
CA ALA A 82 26.09 -7.13 14.63
C ALA A 82 25.44 -7.38 16.00
N LYS A 83 25.96 -6.74 17.04
CA LYS A 83 25.45 -6.87 18.41
C LYS A 83 24.69 -5.63 18.83
N ARG A 84 23.59 -5.86 19.53
CA ARG A 84 22.74 -4.80 20.08
C ARG A 84 22.75 -4.86 21.60
N TYR A 85 22.98 -3.71 22.22
CA TYR A 85 23.06 -3.55 23.66
C TYR A 85 21.97 -2.59 24.13
N LYS A 86 21.14 -3.04 25.06
CA LYS A 86 20.13 -2.17 25.67
C LYS A 86 20.81 -1.09 26.50
N VAL A 87 20.43 0.16 26.33
CA VAL A 87 20.90 1.29 27.12
C VAL A 87 19.91 1.53 28.26
N PRO A 88 20.31 1.29 29.53
CA PRO A 88 19.39 1.46 30.65
C PRO A 88 18.98 2.93 30.85
N PRO A 89 17.81 3.21 31.45
CA PRO A 89 17.44 4.54 31.90
C PRO A 89 18.54 5.15 32.77
N GLY A 90 18.86 6.42 32.56
CA GLY A 90 19.90 7.13 33.32
C GLY A 90 21.35 6.78 32.96
N ALA A 91 21.57 5.89 31.98
CA ALA A 91 22.93 5.61 31.50
C ALA A 91 23.48 6.74 30.63
N LEU A 92 22.63 7.53 30.01
CA LEU A 92 22.97 8.75 29.27
C LEU A 92 22.52 9.98 30.06
N ALA A 93 23.41 10.95 30.19
CA ALA A 93 23.11 12.24 30.78
C ALA A 93 22.49 13.15 29.69
N LYS A 94 21.25 13.57 29.88
CA LYS A 94 20.56 14.49 28.97
C LYS A 94 21.23 15.88 29.01
N GLY A 95 21.26 16.56 27.89
CA GLY A 95 21.90 17.85 27.71
C GLY A 95 23.44 17.84 27.71
N ARG A 96 24.07 16.72 27.98
CA ARG A 96 25.51 16.57 28.14
C ARG A 96 26.13 15.72 27.02
N TRP A 97 27.46 15.86 26.89
CA TRP A 97 28.27 15.01 26.03
C TRP A 97 28.62 13.70 26.78
N ASN A 98 28.06 12.61 26.32
CA ASN A 98 28.20 11.28 26.90
C ASN A 98 29.37 10.56 26.23
N GLU A 99 30.27 9.93 27.02
CA GLU A 99 31.38 9.15 26.50
C GLU A 99 30.90 7.73 26.13
N LEU A 100 30.98 7.37 24.85
CA LEU A 100 30.88 6.01 24.38
C LEU A 100 32.29 5.43 24.23
N ALA A 101 32.62 4.39 24.99
CA ALA A 101 33.89 3.70 24.91
C ALA A 101 33.71 2.22 24.56
N ILE A 102 34.54 1.72 23.64
CA ILE A 102 34.50 0.32 23.20
C ILE A 102 35.89 -0.27 23.38
N LYS A 103 36.01 -1.20 24.35
CA LYS A 103 37.19 -2.05 24.47
C LYS A 103 37.13 -3.12 23.38
N VAL A 104 38.25 -3.32 22.70
CA VAL A 104 38.33 -4.34 21.64
C VAL A 104 39.55 -5.22 21.85
N PHE A 105 39.44 -6.47 21.39
CA PHE A 105 40.56 -7.37 21.23
C PHE A 105 40.76 -7.69 19.77
N ASN A 106 41.91 -7.32 19.25
CA ASN A 106 42.31 -7.51 17.88
C ASN A 106 43.39 -8.60 17.81
N ARG A 107 43.04 -9.78 17.28
CA ARG A 107 43.90 -10.95 17.33
C ARG A 107 45.11 -10.84 16.40
N ASP A 108 44.87 -10.28 15.21
CA ASP A 108 45.83 -10.30 14.10
C ASP A 108 45.97 -8.93 13.40
N GLY A 109 45.43 -7.88 13.95
CA GLY A 109 45.44 -6.56 13.34
C GLY A 109 44.32 -6.27 12.37
N SER A 110 43.47 -7.27 11.99
CA SER A 110 42.45 -7.14 10.98
C SER A 110 41.09 -6.66 11.49
N GLY A 111 40.90 -6.55 12.80
CA GLY A 111 39.64 -6.18 13.42
C GLY A 111 39.23 -4.72 13.10
N ARG A 112 38.01 -4.50 12.66
CA ARG A 112 37.44 -3.17 12.33
C ARG A 112 35.96 -3.09 12.63
N PHE A 113 35.41 -1.89 12.72
CA PHE A 113 33.98 -1.66 12.67
C PHE A 113 33.51 -1.74 11.23
N ARG A 114 32.32 -2.30 11.01
CA ARG A 114 31.73 -2.55 9.70
C ARG A 114 30.46 -1.74 9.47
N GLY A 115 29.96 -1.77 8.24
CA GLY A 115 28.73 -1.06 7.85
C GLY A 115 28.86 0.45 8.01
N SER A 116 27.85 1.07 8.59
CA SER A 116 27.84 2.51 8.93
C SER A 116 28.57 2.84 10.25
N GLY A 117 29.22 1.86 10.87
CA GLY A 117 29.86 2.03 12.18
C GLY A 117 28.91 1.81 13.36
N PRO A 118 29.37 2.05 14.59
CA PRO A 118 28.49 2.02 15.76
C PRO A 118 27.36 3.02 15.65
N SER A 119 26.16 2.66 16.13
CA SER A 119 25.01 3.58 16.19
C SER A 119 24.24 3.44 17.49
N ILE A 120 23.64 4.53 17.94
CA ILE A 120 22.64 4.50 19.01
C ILE A 120 21.27 4.74 18.40
N GLN A 121 20.35 3.84 18.69
CA GLN A 121 18.99 3.88 18.21
C GLN A 121 18.06 4.04 19.40
N GLY A 122 17.38 5.16 19.46
CA GLY A 122 16.24 5.35 20.35
C GLY A 122 14.97 4.90 19.63
N TYR A 123 13.86 5.12 20.27
CA TYR A 123 12.54 4.80 19.73
C TYR A 123 12.31 5.42 18.36
N PHE A 124 12.93 6.56 18.03
CA PHE A 124 12.69 7.35 16.83
C PHE A 124 13.92 7.95 16.16
N LEU A 125 15.06 7.85 16.78
CA LEU A 125 16.28 8.49 16.31
C LEU A 125 17.37 7.47 16.23
N GLU A 126 18.06 7.43 15.11
CA GLU A 126 19.32 6.74 14.95
C GLU A 126 20.42 7.78 14.83
N CYS A 127 21.39 7.75 15.72
CA CYS A 127 22.62 8.50 15.60
C CYS A 127 23.73 7.55 15.15
N LEU A 128 24.24 7.77 13.96
CA LEU A 128 25.38 7.04 13.43
C LEU A 128 26.67 7.69 13.94
N PHE A 129 27.56 6.89 14.48
CA PHE A 129 28.87 7.35 14.96
C PHE A 129 29.95 7.08 13.91
N SER A 130 29.68 7.35 12.66
CA SER A 130 30.69 7.28 11.59
C SER A 130 31.45 8.59 11.52
N GLY A 131 32.78 8.49 11.40
CA GLY A 131 33.65 9.64 11.33
C GLY A 131 34.88 9.53 12.27
N GLU A 132 35.31 10.63 12.85
CA GLU A 132 36.51 10.67 13.69
C GLU A 132 36.23 10.14 15.10
N TRP A 133 36.99 9.13 15.51
CA TRP A 133 37.05 8.60 16.87
C TRP A 133 38.45 8.77 17.47
N GLU A 134 38.62 8.46 18.73
CA GLU A 134 39.95 8.34 19.36
C GLU A 134 40.21 6.89 19.70
N TYR A 135 41.46 6.44 19.43
CA TYR A 135 41.96 5.10 19.76
C TYR A 135 43.20 5.14 20.65
N GLN A 136 43.24 4.23 21.61
CA GLN A 136 44.39 4.01 22.45
C GLN A 136 44.69 2.52 22.63
N PRO A 137 45.90 2.02 22.31
CA PRO A 137 46.26 0.64 22.62
C PRO A 137 46.45 0.48 24.14
N GLY A 138 46.21 -0.77 24.62
CA GLY A 138 46.38 -1.11 26.02
C GLY A 138 45.10 -1.42 26.77
N THR A 139 45.20 -1.68 28.06
CA THR A 139 44.08 -2.16 28.90
C THR A 139 43.46 -1.06 29.77
N ALA A 140 44.11 0.10 29.90
CA ALA A 140 43.59 1.20 30.73
C ALA A 140 42.31 1.81 30.17
N PRO A 141 41.20 1.82 30.94
CA PRO A 141 39.94 2.40 30.47
C PRO A 141 40.02 3.93 30.36
N PRO A 142 39.14 4.55 29.52
CA PRO A 142 38.96 6.00 29.52
C PRO A 142 38.30 6.47 30.83
N PRO A 143 38.26 7.81 31.09
CA PRO A 143 37.73 8.38 32.33
C PRO A 143 36.29 8.02 32.66
N GLY A 144 35.43 7.77 31.62
CA GLY A 144 34.11 7.24 31.80
C GLY A 144 33.08 8.23 32.36
N GLN A 145 33.10 9.50 31.95
CA GLN A 145 32.19 10.53 32.48
C GLN A 145 31.56 11.37 31.37
N ALA A 146 30.36 11.90 31.66
CA ALA A 146 29.71 12.87 30.79
C ALA A 146 30.33 14.26 30.95
N LEU A 147 30.48 15.01 29.85
CA LEU A 147 31.05 16.33 29.82
C LEU A 147 29.96 17.39 29.53
N GLU A 148 30.12 18.57 30.12
CA GLU A 148 29.26 19.71 29.83
C GLU A 148 29.70 20.48 28.57
N VAL A 149 31.00 20.54 28.33
CA VAL A 149 31.62 21.25 27.22
C VAL A 149 31.89 20.29 26.06
N LYS A 150 31.67 20.76 24.83
CA LYS A 150 31.92 19.98 23.62
C LYS A 150 33.41 19.55 23.57
N PRO A 151 33.67 18.25 23.43
CA PRO A 151 35.04 17.76 23.21
C PRO A 151 35.61 18.29 21.89
N ALA A 152 36.92 18.50 21.86
CA ALA A 152 37.63 19.04 20.69
C ALA A 152 37.58 18.07 19.49
N ARG A 153 37.47 16.76 19.73
CA ARG A 153 37.47 15.69 18.72
C ARG A 153 36.44 14.64 19.04
N ALA A 154 36.09 13.85 18.01
CA ALA A 154 35.18 12.68 18.12
C ALA A 154 33.82 13.02 18.77
N ALA A 155 33.31 14.19 18.50
CA ALA A 155 32.06 14.70 19.08
C ALA A 155 30.90 14.63 18.08
N TYR A 156 29.86 13.84 18.40
CA TYR A 156 28.70 13.63 17.59
C TYR A 156 27.48 14.33 18.21
N ASP A 157 26.99 15.35 17.53
CA ASP A 157 25.74 16.09 17.84
C ASP A 157 24.72 15.88 16.72
N GLN A 158 24.67 14.68 16.21
CA GLN A 158 23.86 14.36 15.01
C GLN A 158 22.51 13.71 15.34
N PHE A 159 21.96 13.96 16.52
CA PHE A 159 20.51 13.73 16.65
C PHE A 159 19.83 14.73 15.74
N HIS A 160 19.65 14.33 14.53
CA HIS A 160 19.13 15.01 13.36
C HIS A 160 18.70 16.46 13.60
N GLU A 161 19.47 17.43 13.13
CA GLU A 161 19.13 18.86 13.11
C GLU A 161 17.69 19.08 12.62
N ALA A 162 17.27 18.34 11.60
CA ALA A 162 15.90 18.37 11.09
C ALA A 162 14.86 17.87 12.10
N SER A 163 15.17 16.83 12.90
CA SER A 163 14.26 16.33 13.93
C SER A 163 14.18 17.26 15.13
N ARG A 164 15.30 17.89 15.49
CA ARG A 164 15.36 18.89 16.54
C ARG A 164 14.57 20.15 16.17
N VAL A 165 14.79 20.65 14.96
CA VAL A 165 14.09 21.83 14.43
C VAL A 165 12.60 21.54 14.30
N LEU A 166 12.20 20.36 13.84
CA LEU A 166 10.79 19.99 13.74
C LEU A 166 10.13 19.87 15.13
N PHE A 167 10.84 19.26 16.08
CA PHE A 167 10.37 19.12 17.46
C PHE A 167 10.24 20.47 18.16
N GLU A 168 11.27 21.32 18.08
CA GLU A 168 11.25 22.67 18.65
C GLU A 168 10.17 23.53 17.99
N ALA A 169 10.04 23.50 16.68
CA ALA A 169 8.98 24.21 15.96
C ALA A 169 7.57 23.73 16.35
N GLN A 170 7.36 22.43 16.49
CA GLN A 170 6.07 21.89 16.89
C GLN A 170 5.75 22.16 18.36
N THR A 171 6.73 22.08 19.25
CA THR A 171 6.53 22.40 20.67
C THR A 171 6.27 23.91 20.88
N LEU A 172 6.94 24.77 20.12
CA LEU A 172 6.80 26.21 20.19
C LEU A 172 5.50 26.72 19.53
N VAL A 173 5.04 26.05 18.45
CA VAL A 173 3.87 26.48 17.67
C VAL A 173 2.56 25.98 18.29
N HIS A 174 2.54 24.91 19.08
CA HIS A 174 1.31 24.20 19.40
C HIS A 174 0.82 24.27 20.84
N GLY A 175 1.53 24.96 21.74
CA GLY A 175 1.05 25.21 23.11
C GLY A 175 0.68 23.96 23.91
N GLU A 176 0.04 24.16 25.05
CA GLU A 176 -0.56 23.12 25.86
C GLU A 176 -1.80 22.54 25.18
N ARG A 177 -2.18 21.31 25.57
CA ARG A 177 -3.44 20.70 25.11
C ARG A 177 -4.62 21.48 25.61
N LEU A 178 -5.59 21.65 24.72
CA LEU A 178 -6.87 22.21 25.11
C LEU A 178 -7.72 21.15 25.82
N SER A 179 -8.45 21.57 26.84
CA SER A 179 -9.51 20.75 27.43
C SER A 179 -10.60 20.43 26.39
N PRO A 180 -11.44 19.41 26.60
CA PRO A 180 -12.54 19.11 25.69
C PRO A 180 -13.44 20.30 25.39
N GLY A 181 -13.75 21.12 26.40
CA GLY A 181 -14.57 22.31 26.25
C GLY A 181 -13.88 23.43 25.46
N GLU A 182 -12.59 23.68 25.70
CA GLU A 182 -11.82 24.65 24.93
C GLU A 182 -11.67 24.26 23.47
N SER A 183 -11.42 22.99 23.19
CA SER A 183 -11.35 22.48 21.82
C SER A 183 -12.71 22.53 21.12
N LEU A 184 -13.81 22.20 21.83
CA LEU A 184 -15.17 22.34 21.31
C LEU A 184 -15.46 23.78 20.89
N ALA A 185 -15.03 24.75 21.70
CA ALA A 185 -15.22 26.19 21.41
C ALA A 185 -14.41 26.67 20.18
N ARG A 186 -13.47 25.86 19.66
CA ARG A 186 -12.65 26.20 18.48
C ARG A 186 -13.25 25.74 17.15
N PHE A 187 -14.42 25.09 17.19
CA PHE A 187 -15.09 24.70 15.95
C PHE A 187 -15.71 25.89 15.23
N GLU A 188 -15.42 25.95 13.94
CA GLU A 188 -16.09 26.78 12.95
C GLU A 188 -17.02 25.91 12.12
N LEU A 189 -18.31 26.19 12.16
CA LEU A 189 -19.33 25.38 11.49
C LEU A 189 -20.04 26.19 10.40
N GLU A 190 -20.41 25.52 9.32
CA GLU A 190 -21.35 26.04 8.34
C GLU A 190 -22.70 26.35 9.02
N ASP A 191 -23.35 27.39 8.58
CA ASP A 191 -24.64 27.82 9.15
C ASP A 191 -25.68 26.70 9.18
N GLY A 192 -26.38 26.59 10.28
CA GLY A 192 -27.41 25.57 10.50
C GLY A 192 -26.87 24.23 11.04
N LEU A 193 -25.57 24.10 11.26
CA LEU A 193 -24.97 22.92 11.89
C LEU A 193 -24.77 23.16 13.39
N ALA A 194 -24.83 22.06 14.15
CA ALA A 194 -24.45 21.99 15.56
C ALA A 194 -23.46 20.83 15.75
N ILE A 195 -22.50 21.01 16.65
CA ILE A 195 -21.55 19.99 17.09
C ILE A 195 -21.50 19.96 18.61
N GLU A 196 -21.42 18.78 19.19
CA GLU A 196 -21.28 18.58 20.62
C GLU A 196 -20.26 17.48 20.91
N THR A 197 -19.61 17.52 22.08
CA THR A 197 -18.76 16.44 22.57
C THR A 197 -19.63 15.41 23.25
N VAL A 198 -19.65 14.18 22.76
CA VAL A 198 -20.44 13.08 23.37
C VAL A 198 -19.59 12.17 24.27
N LEU A 199 -18.30 12.05 23.97
CA LEU A 199 -17.34 11.31 24.80
C LEU A 199 -15.96 11.98 24.67
N HIS A 200 -15.19 11.93 25.75
CA HIS A 200 -13.83 12.44 25.77
C HIS A 200 -12.95 11.67 26.77
N GLU A 201 -11.69 12.02 26.87
CA GLU A 201 -10.78 11.49 27.86
C GLU A 201 -11.25 11.74 29.30
N PRO A 202 -11.09 10.81 30.23
CA PRO A 202 -10.36 9.52 30.13
C PRO A 202 -11.22 8.35 29.62
N LEU A 203 -12.51 8.53 29.35
CA LEU A 203 -13.42 7.45 28.90
C LEU A 203 -13.00 6.96 27.52
N VAL A 204 -12.65 7.88 26.63
CA VAL A 204 -12.18 7.60 25.29
C VAL A 204 -10.75 8.12 25.10
N THR A 205 -9.89 7.28 24.53
CA THR A 205 -8.51 7.62 24.24
C THR A 205 -8.12 7.05 22.88
N GLN A 206 -7.52 7.88 22.00
CA GLN A 206 -7.12 7.51 20.63
C GLN A 206 -8.16 6.66 19.88
N PRO A 207 -9.41 7.13 19.71
CA PRO A 207 -10.43 6.38 19.00
C PRO A 207 -10.11 6.32 17.51
N THR A 208 -10.10 5.10 16.94
CA THR A 208 -9.83 4.89 15.50
C THR A 208 -11.01 4.35 14.73
N TYR A 209 -12.00 3.83 15.45
CA TYR A 209 -13.15 3.21 14.80
C TYR A 209 -14.40 3.33 15.67
N LEU A 210 -15.53 3.62 15.02
CA LEU A 210 -16.85 3.72 15.62
C LEU A 210 -17.81 2.78 14.90
N SER A 211 -18.58 2.04 15.66
CA SER A 211 -19.65 1.19 15.13
C SER A 211 -20.86 1.17 16.08
N PHE A 212 -21.96 0.61 15.63
CA PHE A 212 -23.18 0.49 16.41
C PHE A 212 -23.71 -0.93 16.36
N ASP A 213 -24.17 -1.43 17.51
CA ASP A 213 -24.86 -2.71 17.57
C ASP A 213 -26.36 -2.59 17.25
N ALA A 214 -27.10 -3.69 17.34
CA ALA A 214 -28.53 -3.70 16.99
C ALA A 214 -29.43 -2.96 18.01
N ARG A 215 -28.88 -2.59 19.19
CA ARG A 215 -29.54 -1.74 20.19
C ARG A 215 -29.24 -0.25 19.98
N GLY A 216 -28.41 0.09 19.00
CA GLY A 216 -27.98 1.46 18.76
C GLY A 216 -26.85 1.95 19.66
N ARG A 217 -26.25 1.07 20.47
CA ARG A 217 -25.15 1.40 21.37
C ARG A 217 -23.86 1.62 20.60
N LEU A 218 -23.05 2.56 21.05
CA LEU A 218 -21.78 2.94 20.43
C LEU A 218 -20.65 2.01 20.90
N TRP A 219 -19.94 1.42 19.92
CA TRP A 219 -18.72 0.64 20.12
C TRP A 219 -17.53 1.42 19.63
N VAL A 220 -16.47 1.50 20.46
CA VAL A 220 -15.27 2.30 20.19
C VAL A 220 -14.02 1.42 20.27
N SER A 221 -13.20 1.46 19.25
CA SER A 221 -11.84 0.89 19.28
C SER A 221 -10.83 1.96 19.68
N HIS A 222 -10.07 1.71 20.74
CA HIS A 222 -9.02 2.56 21.26
C HIS A 222 -7.65 2.01 20.84
N TYR A 223 -6.96 2.72 19.96
CA TYR A 223 -5.68 2.26 19.35
C TYR A 223 -4.46 2.69 20.15
N VAL A 224 -4.53 2.56 21.48
CA VAL A 224 -3.56 3.10 22.46
C VAL A 224 -2.20 2.40 22.39
N GLN A 225 -2.13 1.18 21.84
CA GLN A 225 -0.85 0.46 21.64
C GLN A 225 -0.04 1.00 20.46
N TYR A 226 -0.70 1.71 19.54
CA TYR A 226 -0.03 2.38 18.42
C TYR A 226 1.17 3.20 18.91
N PRO A 227 2.34 3.23 18.22
CA PRO A 227 2.54 2.63 16.91
C PRO A 227 3.25 1.26 16.92
N TYR A 228 3.50 0.65 18.02
CA TYR A 228 4.29 -0.57 18.08
C TYR A 228 3.50 -1.74 18.61
N PRO A 229 3.61 -2.92 17.95
CA PRO A 229 2.98 -4.12 18.45
C PRO A 229 3.57 -4.51 19.81
N ALA A 230 2.70 -4.90 20.76
CA ALA A 230 3.07 -5.23 22.12
C ALA A 230 4.06 -6.40 22.16
N GLY A 231 5.15 -6.23 22.91
CA GLY A 231 6.13 -7.26 23.20
C GLY A 231 7.00 -7.73 22.03
N LEU A 232 6.86 -7.15 20.84
CA LEU A 232 7.71 -7.45 19.71
C LEU A 232 8.94 -6.54 19.66
N ARG A 233 10.06 -7.11 19.23
CA ARG A 233 11.28 -6.36 19.02
C ARG A 233 11.49 -6.11 17.53
N GLN A 234 11.60 -4.84 17.15
CA GLN A 234 11.98 -4.46 15.80
C GLN A 234 13.42 -4.89 15.51
N ILE A 235 13.64 -5.65 14.44
CA ILE A 235 14.96 -6.13 14.00
C ILE A 235 15.56 -5.15 12.99
N SER A 236 14.76 -4.69 12.04
CA SER A 236 15.18 -3.78 10.97
C SER A 236 13.99 -2.95 10.48
N ARG A 237 14.30 -1.93 9.69
CA ARG A 237 13.32 -1.10 9.00
C ARG A 237 13.89 -0.64 7.67
N ASP A 238 13.08 -0.65 6.63
CA ASP A 238 13.47 -0.18 5.31
C ASP A 238 13.24 1.34 5.14
N LYS A 239 13.64 1.87 3.99
CA LYS A 239 13.47 3.29 3.62
C LYS A 239 12.00 3.73 3.50
N TYR A 240 11.07 2.81 3.47
CA TYR A 240 9.63 3.04 3.42
C TYR A 240 8.95 2.89 4.78
N TYR A 241 9.74 2.82 5.85
CA TYR A 241 9.31 2.65 7.24
C TYR A 241 8.67 1.30 7.56
N ARG A 242 8.84 0.28 6.72
CA ARG A 242 8.38 -1.07 7.02
C ARG A 242 9.33 -1.74 7.99
N ALA A 243 8.81 -2.09 9.14
CA ALA A 243 9.57 -2.74 10.20
C ALA A 243 9.53 -4.27 10.06
N LYS A 244 10.66 -4.91 10.33
CA LYS A 244 10.71 -6.35 10.53
C LYS A 244 10.83 -6.64 12.02
N TYR A 245 9.97 -7.49 12.54
CA TYR A 245 9.93 -7.88 13.94
C TYR A 245 10.54 -9.27 14.15
N ASP A 246 10.93 -9.56 15.41
CA ASP A 246 11.60 -10.80 15.80
C ASP A 246 10.72 -12.04 15.72
N ARG A 247 9.42 -11.90 15.75
CA ARG A 247 8.44 -12.99 15.63
C ARG A 247 7.07 -12.51 15.21
N GLN A 248 6.20 -13.47 14.85
CA GLN A 248 4.78 -13.22 14.69
C GLN A 248 4.09 -13.26 16.06
N PRO A 249 3.17 -12.34 16.36
CA PRO A 249 2.39 -12.38 17.59
C PRO A 249 1.37 -13.52 17.53
N LYS A 250 1.12 -14.16 18.67
CA LYS A 250 0.00 -15.10 18.83
C LYS A 250 -1.30 -14.31 19.03
N PRO A 251 -2.46 -14.89 18.68
CA PRO A 251 -3.74 -14.27 19.04
C PRO A 251 -3.99 -14.33 20.56
N PRO A 252 -4.85 -13.47 21.09
CA PRO A 252 -5.36 -13.64 22.46
C PRO A 252 -5.96 -15.05 22.66
N PRO A 253 -5.84 -15.66 23.84
CA PRO A 253 -5.24 -15.11 25.07
C PRO A 253 -3.70 -15.25 25.14
N HIS A 254 -3.05 -15.82 24.11
CA HIS A 254 -1.62 -16.15 24.12
C HIS A 254 -0.72 -15.02 23.59
N HIS A 255 -1.28 -13.84 23.33
CA HIS A 255 -0.54 -12.66 22.89
C HIS A 255 0.21 -11.99 24.06
N THR A 256 1.13 -11.11 23.73
CA THR A 256 1.68 -10.20 24.75
C THR A 256 0.64 -9.11 25.03
N PRO A 257 0.22 -8.90 26.28
CA PRO A 257 -0.73 -7.85 26.63
C PRO A 257 -0.27 -6.47 26.17
N GLY A 258 -1.15 -5.76 25.49
CA GLY A 258 -0.96 -4.39 25.00
C GLY A 258 -1.78 -3.38 25.80
N ARG A 259 -2.04 -2.22 25.21
CA ARG A 259 -2.79 -1.11 25.82
C ARG A 259 -4.10 -0.77 25.11
N SER A 260 -4.32 -1.33 23.90
CA SER A 260 -5.56 -1.12 23.18
C SER A 260 -6.73 -1.82 23.82
N ARG A 261 -7.93 -1.28 23.64
CA ARG A 261 -9.17 -1.81 24.21
C ARG A 261 -10.35 -1.55 23.29
N VAL A 262 -11.43 -2.26 23.53
CA VAL A 262 -12.74 -2.06 22.93
C VAL A 262 -13.73 -1.75 24.03
N THR A 263 -14.50 -0.68 23.86
CA THR A 263 -15.53 -0.25 24.82
C THR A 263 -16.89 -0.15 24.16
N VAL A 264 -17.96 -0.31 24.97
CA VAL A 264 -19.35 -0.06 24.58
C VAL A 264 -19.94 1.01 25.48
N HIS A 265 -20.71 1.90 24.85
CA HIS A 265 -21.34 3.05 25.51
C HIS A 265 -22.83 3.07 25.16
N GLU A 266 -23.66 3.30 26.16
CA GLU A 266 -25.13 3.26 26.04
C GLU A 266 -25.74 4.56 26.58
N ASP A 267 -26.64 5.13 25.80
CA ASP A 267 -27.53 6.24 26.16
C ASP A 267 -28.84 5.58 26.64
N ILE A 268 -29.04 5.52 27.96
CA ILE A 268 -30.14 4.76 28.56
C ILE A 268 -31.45 5.55 28.53
N ASP A 269 -31.39 6.87 28.77
CA ASP A 269 -32.56 7.73 28.84
C ASP A 269 -32.94 8.40 27.53
N GLY A 270 -32.10 8.26 26.50
CA GLY A 270 -32.35 8.77 25.14
C GLY A 270 -32.12 10.27 25.00
N ASP A 271 -31.39 10.91 25.91
CA ASP A 271 -31.10 12.34 25.85
C ASP A 271 -29.98 12.67 24.85
N GLY A 272 -29.25 11.63 24.41
CA GLY A 272 -28.15 11.73 23.49
C GLY A 272 -26.78 11.76 24.14
N SER A 273 -26.69 11.73 25.45
CA SER A 273 -25.46 11.50 26.20
C SER A 273 -25.31 10.01 26.47
N TYR A 274 -24.07 9.55 26.62
CA TYR A 274 -23.83 8.16 26.97
C TYR A 274 -23.67 8.00 28.48
N ASP A 275 -24.62 7.30 29.13
CA ASP A 275 -24.72 7.15 30.57
C ASP A 275 -23.84 6.04 31.11
N THR A 276 -23.68 4.97 30.34
CA THR A 276 -22.90 3.81 30.77
C THR A 276 -21.73 3.53 29.84
N HIS A 277 -20.67 3.05 30.47
CA HIS A 277 -19.40 2.79 29.81
C HIS A 277 -18.82 1.46 30.28
N LYS A 278 -18.71 0.47 29.41
CA LYS A 278 -18.11 -0.81 29.72
C LYS A 278 -16.89 -1.09 28.86
N VAL A 279 -15.87 -1.72 29.42
CA VAL A 279 -14.75 -2.29 28.69
C VAL A 279 -15.14 -3.72 28.31
N PHE A 280 -15.33 -3.97 27.03
CA PHE A 280 -15.65 -5.28 26.50
C PHE A 280 -14.39 -6.17 26.37
N ALA A 281 -13.32 -5.64 25.82
CA ALA A 281 -12.03 -6.33 25.70
C ALA A 281 -10.89 -5.35 25.94
N ASP A 282 -9.89 -5.75 26.71
CA ASP A 282 -8.73 -4.94 27.06
C ASP A 282 -7.41 -5.65 26.77
N LYS A 283 -6.30 -4.97 27.09
CA LYS A 283 -4.93 -5.49 26.92
C LYS A 283 -4.61 -5.96 25.50
N LEU A 284 -5.32 -5.44 24.51
CA LEU A 284 -5.11 -5.75 23.10
C LEU A 284 -3.87 -5.03 22.55
N SER A 285 -3.25 -5.61 21.52
CA SER A 285 -2.15 -4.99 20.81
C SER A 285 -2.68 -4.04 19.70
N LEU A 286 -2.56 -4.41 18.46
CA LEU A 286 -2.97 -3.56 17.32
C LEU A 286 -4.45 -3.79 16.96
N ALA A 287 -5.35 -3.43 17.87
CA ALA A 287 -6.81 -3.54 17.69
C ALA A 287 -7.39 -2.21 17.22
N ASN A 288 -7.65 -2.07 15.93
CA ASN A 288 -8.02 -0.79 15.32
C ASN A 288 -9.47 -0.69 14.86
N ALA A 289 -10.23 -1.76 14.88
CA ALA A 289 -11.67 -1.75 14.57
C ALA A 289 -12.41 -2.85 15.34
N ALA A 290 -13.63 -2.56 15.77
CA ALA A 290 -14.54 -3.51 16.42
C ALA A 290 -15.95 -3.38 15.83
N LEU A 291 -16.54 -4.49 15.37
CA LEU A 291 -17.79 -4.51 14.64
C LEU A 291 -18.75 -5.55 15.22
N PRO A 292 -19.88 -5.15 15.84
CA PRO A 292 -20.89 -6.06 16.36
C PRO A 292 -21.63 -6.84 15.27
N GLY A 293 -21.94 -8.10 15.55
CA GLY A 293 -22.79 -8.94 14.69
C GLY A 293 -22.54 -10.43 14.86
N HIS A 294 -23.54 -11.24 14.51
CA HIS A 294 -23.50 -12.71 14.65
C HIS A 294 -23.24 -13.18 16.09
N ASP A 295 -23.97 -12.60 17.05
CA ASP A 295 -23.93 -12.93 18.48
C ASP A 295 -22.53 -12.76 19.09
N GLY A 296 -21.86 -11.68 18.72
CA GLY A 296 -20.55 -11.30 19.24
C GLY A 296 -19.93 -10.10 18.53
N ILE A 297 -18.64 -9.91 18.77
CA ILE A 297 -17.90 -8.75 18.32
C ILE A 297 -16.70 -9.20 17.47
N TRP A 298 -16.64 -8.73 16.24
CA TRP A 298 -15.49 -8.89 15.34
C TRP A 298 -14.46 -7.80 15.61
N VAL A 299 -13.22 -8.19 15.87
CA VAL A 299 -12.14 -7.24 16.17
C VAL A 299 -11.01 -7.43 15.17
N MET A 300 -10.70 -6.35 14.44
CA MET A 300 -9.48 -6.32 13.63
C MET A 300 -8.29 -6.06 14.54
N HIS A 301 -7.64 -7.11 14.95
CA HIS A 301 -6.49 -7.18 15.84
C HIS A 301 -5.29 -7.72 15.06
N THR A 302 -4.65 -6.84 14.25
CA THR A 302 -3.58 -7.24 13.34
C THR A 302 -2.46 -7.99 14.06
N PRO A 303 -2.03 -9.19 13.58
CA PRO A 303 -2.30 -9.77 12.26
C PRO A 303 -3.53 -10.69 12.16
N HIS A 304 -4.49 -10.59 13.06
CA HIS A 304 -5.65 -11.48 13.13
C HIS A 304 -6.96 -10.73 12.98
N LEU A 305 -7.95 -11.37 12.36
CA LEU A 305 -9.36 -11.04 12.53
C LEU A 305 -9.92 -11.97 13.60
N LEU A 306 -10.32 -11.39 14.74
CA LEU A 306 -10.82 -12.10 15.90
C LEU A 306 -12.34 -12.00 15.98
N PHE A 307 -12.98 -13.03 16.49
CA PHE A 307 -14.37 -13.03 16.90
C PHE A 307 -14.49 -13.33 18.38
N TYR A 308 -15.07 -12.42 19.13
CA TYR A 308 -15.42 -12.60 20.55
C TYR A 308 -16.90 -12.95 20.66
N PRO A 309 -17.26 -14.19 21.01
CA PRO A 309 -18.67 -14.56 21.21
C PRO A 309 -19.23 -13.86 22.44
N ASP A 310 -20.47 -13.36 22.30
CA ASP A 310 -21.26 -12.75 23.37
C ASP A 310 -22.76 -13.04 23.05
N ARG A 311 -23.19 -14.26 23.27
CA ARG A 311 -24.51 -14.78 22.86
C ARG A 311 -25.64 -14.26 23.73
N ASN A 312 -25.36 -14.05 25.00
CA ASN A 312 -26.32 -13.51 25.97
C ASN A 312 -26.40 -11.97 25.90
N ALA A 313 -25.41 -11.32 25.24
CA ALA A 313 -25.29 -9.88 25.07
C ALA A 313 -25.24 -9.09 26.38
N ASP A 314 -24.46 -9.63 27.35
CA ASP A 314 -24.19 -8.98 28.64
C ASP A 314 -22.94 -8.10 28.60
N ASP A 315 -22.30 -8.01 27.42
CA ASP A 315 -21.08 -7.27 27.15
C ASP A 315 -19.82 -7.88 27.82
N ILE A 316 -19.87 -9.18 28.11
CA ILE A 316 -18.77 -9.97 28.61
C ILE A 316 -18.52 -11.11 27.59
N PRO A 317 -17.34 -11.26 27.02
CA PRO A 317 -17.09 -12.38 26.13
C PRO A 317 -17.37 -13.73 26.76
N ASP A 318 -18.11 -14.62 26.08
CA ASP A 318 -18.44 -16.00 26.55
C ASP A 318 -17.20 -16.89 26.70
N GLY A 319 -16.01 -16.39 26.34
CA GLY A 319 -14.76 -17.14 26.44
C GLY A 319 -13.65 -16.48 25.59
N ASP A 320 -12.60 -17.24 25.31
CA ASP A 320 -11.49 -16.78 24.49
C ASP A 320 -11.93 -16.47 23.06
N PRO A 321 -11.35 -15.41 22.42
CA PRO A 321 -11.68 -15.08 21.04
C PRO A 321 -11.19 -16.15 20.07
N VAL A 322 -11.94 -16.31 18.99
CA VAL A 322 -11.59 -17.19 17.87
C VAL A 322 -10.91 -16.38 16.76
N ALA A 323 -9.71 -16.78 16.37
CA ALA A 323 -9.05 -16.22 15.20
C ALA A 323 -9.66 -16.82 13.92
N HIS A 324 -10.40 -16.02 13.17
CA HIS A 324 -11.02 -16.42 11.91
C HIS A 324 -10.06 -16.25 10.71
N LEU A 325 -9.24 -15.19 10.73
CA LEU A 325 -8.18 -14.93 9.74
C LEU A 325 -6.88 -14.63 10.48
N ALA A 326 -5.76 -15.00 9.87
CA ALA A 326 -4.42 -14.72 10.36
C ALA A 326 -3.48 -14.40 9.19
N GLY A 327 -2.42 -13.61 9.43
CA GLY A 327 -1.40 -13.32 8.43
C GLY A 327 -1.55 -11.97 7.72
N PHE A 328 -2.35 -11.06 8.28
CA PHE A 328 -2.30 -9.66 7.88
C PHE A 328 -0.95 -9.03 8.26
N GLY A 329 -0.39 -8.21 7.37
CA GLY A 329 0.87 -7.52 7.62
C GLY A 329 0.75 -6.43 8.70
N PHE A 330 1.84 -6.20 9.42
CA PHE A 330 1.95 -5.15 10.46
C PHE A 330 3.31 -4.46 10.44
N GLU A 331 4.01 -4.54 9.34
CA GLU A 331 5.31 -3.89 9.12
C GLU A 331 5.22 -2.37 9.24
N ASP A 332 4.06 -1.81 8.92
CA ASP A 332 3.74 -0.40 9.06
C ASP A 332 2.37 -0.24 9.72
N THR A 333 2.37 0.16 10.98
CA THR A 333 1.16 0.26 11.79
C THR A 333 0.22 1.40 11.40
N HIS A 334 0.65 2.29 10.46
CA HIS A 334 -0.23 3.25 9.78
C HIS A 334 -0.96 2.65 8.58
N SER A 335 -0.65 1.43 8.19
CA SER A 335 -1.11 0.83 6.95
C SER A 335 -1.64 -0.59 7.15
N VAL A 336 -2.01 -0.95 8.38
CA VAL A 336 -2.53 -2.28 8.71
C VAL A 336 -3.94 -2.49 8.15
N ALA A 337 -4.41 -3.74 8.20
CA ALA A 337 -5.80 -4.07 7.92
C ALA A 337 -6.74 -3.31 8.86
N ASN A 338 -7.81 -2.71 8.31
CA ASN A 338 -8.68 -1.79 9.04
C ASN A 338 -10.08 -1.69 8.42
N GLY A 339 -10.94 -0.87 9.02
CA GLY A 339 -12.18 -0.39 8.44
C GLY A 339 -13.16 -1.50 8.08
N ILE A 340 -13.27 -2.54 8.95
CA ILE A 340 -14.21 -3.64 8.73
C ILE A 340 -15.65 -3.15 8.76
N THR A 341 -16.49 -3.60 7.81
CA THR A 341 -17.89 -3.22 7.71
C THR A 341 -18.75 -4.35 7.16
N TRP A 342 -20.03 -4.41 7.54
CA TRP A 342 -20.97 -5.36 6.94
C TRP A 342 -21.37 -4.93 5.55
N GLY A 343 -21.20 -5.81 4.59
CA GLY A 343 -21.77 -5.65 3.25
C GLY A 343 -23.27 -6.00 3.21
N PRO A 344 -23.99 -5.47 2.23
CA PRO A 344 -25.40 -5.83 2.02
C PRO A 344 -25.62 -7.31 1.71
N ASP A 345 -24.61 -7.99 1.26
CA ASP A 345 -24.56 -9.41 0.91
C ASP A 345 -24.27 -10.34 2.12
N GLY A 346 -24.14 -9.77 3.32
CA GLY A 346 -23.83 -10.52 4.54
C GLY A 346 -22.36 -10.85 4.75
N TRP A 347 -21.47 -10.41 3.83
CA TRP A 347 -20.03 -10.52 4.01
C TRP A 347 -19.50 -9.41 4.91
N LEU A 348 -18.46 -9.70 5.64
CA LEU A 348 -17.63 -8.72 6.31
C LEU A 348 -16.55 -8.23 5.34
N TYR A 349 -16.53 -6.94 5.06
CA TYR A 349 -15.53 -6.29 4.22
C TYR A 349 -14.47 -5.62 5.07
N GLY A 350 -13.23 -5.62 4.59
CA GLY A 350 -12.13 -4.90 5.22
C GLY A 350 -11.19 -4.31 4.19
N ALA A 351 -10.49 -3.29 4.63
CA ALA A 351 -9.49 -2.59 3.84
C ALA A 351 -8.07 -2.94 4.29
N GLN A 352 -7.12 -2.80 3.39
CA GLN A 352 -5.69 -2.91 3.66
C GLN A 352 -4.99 -1.65 3.20
N GLY A 353 -4.18 -1.08 4.09
CA GLY A 353 -3.36 0.08 3.76
C GLY A 353 -2.15 -0.25 2.86
N SER A 354 -1.31 0.76 2.57
CA SER A 354 -0.41 0.75 1.41
C SER A 354 0.94 0.07 1.61
N THR A 355 1.39 -0.22 2.85
CA THR A 355 2.82 -0.52 3.11
C THR A 355 3.06 -1.82 3.87
N VAL A 356 2.19 -2.79 3.75
CA VAL A 356 2.30 -4.09 4.40
C VAL A 356 2.15 -5.24 3.41
N SER A 357 2.76 -6.37 3.73
CA SER A 357 2.65 -7.61 2.96
C SER A 357 1.84 -8.64 3.74
N CYS A 358 0.84 -9.22 3.11
CA CYS A 358 -0.09 -10.15 3.75
C CYS A 358 0.02 -11.56 3.15
N ARG A 359 -0.20 -12.57 4.00
CA ARG A 359 -0.40 -13.99 3.62
C ARG A 359 -1.53 -14.54 4.48
N VAL A 360 -2.76 -14.22 4.07
CA VAL A 360 -3.93 -14.47 4.89
C VAL A 360 -4.35 -15.93 4.79
N THR A 361 -4.48 -16.56 5.94
CA THR A 361 -4.98 -17.93 6.13
C THR A 361 -6.20 -17.96 7.03
N ARG A 362 -6.92 -19.06 7.02
CA ARG A 362 -8.11 -19.33 7.86
C ARG A 362 -7.75 -20.37 8.92
N PRO A 363 -7.38 -19.96 10.14
CA PRO A 363 -7.05 -20.90 11.21
C PRO A 363 -8.14 -21.95 11.42
N GLY A 364 -7.75 -23.23 11.54
CA GLY A 364 -8.68 -24.34 11.70
C GLY A 364 -9.41 -24.81 10.44
N ILE A 365 -9.14 -24.19 9.27
CA ILE A 365 -9.64 -24.61 7.95
C ILE A 365 -8.49 -24.91 6.99
N ASP A 366 -7.60 -23.93 6.82
CA ASP A 366 -6.44 -24.13 5.97
C ASP A 366 -5.44 -25.07 6.66
N PRO A 367 -4.79 -25.98 5.92
CA PRO A 367 -3.82 -26.89 6.51
C PRO A 367 -2.61 -26.14 7.09
N PRO A 368 -1.94 -26.68 8.11
CA PRO A 368 -0.71 -26.10 8.64
C PRO A 368 0.33 -25.89 7.54
N GLY A 369 0.88 -24.68 7.44
CA GLY A 369 1.85 -24.32 6.41
C GLY A 369 1.24 -23.94 5.06
N ALA A 370 -0.08 -23.80 4.96
CA ALA A 370 -0.72 -23.27 3.76
C ALA A 370 -0.10 -21.93 3.34
N ALA A 371 0.07 -21.75 2.03
CA ALA A 371 0.65 -20.53 1.48
C ALA A 371 -0.19 -19.26 1.80
N GLY A 372 -1.48 -19.44 2.05
CA GLY A 372 -2.43 -18.36 2.25
C GLY A 372 -2.68 -17.52 0.99
N VAL A 373 -3.59 -16.58 1.10
CA VAL A 373 -3.83 -15.59 0.05
C VAL A 373 -2.81 -14.47 0.22
N HIS A 374 -1.87 -14.38 -0.73
CA HIS A 374 -0.82 -13.37 -0.73
C HIS A 374 -1.30 -12.09 -1.43
N PHE A 375 -0.99 -10.95 -0.84
CA PHE A 375 -1.13 -9.64 -1.47
C PHE A 375 -0.22 -8.60 -0.81
N GLU A 376 0.08 -7.56 -1.57
CA GLU A 376 0.96 -6.48 -1.14
C GLU A 376 0.26 -5.13 -1.20
N GLY A 377 0.15 -4.49 -0.04
CA GLY A 377 -0.47 -3.17 0.09
C GLY A 377 -1.94 -3.15 -0.31
N CYS A 378 -2.39 -1.98 -0.63
CA CYS A 378 -3.76 -1.58 -0.99
C CYS A 378 -4.65 -2.69 -1.55
N MET A 379 -5.59 -3.18 -0.73
CA MET A 379 -6.59 -4.18 -1.10
C MET A 379 -7.91 -3.91 -0.40
N VAL A 380 -9.00 -4.27 -1.03
CA VAL A 380 -10.28 -4.50 -0.37
C VAL A 380 -10.53 -6.00 -0.38
N TRP A 381 -10.67 -6.56 0.79
CA TRP A 381 -10.97 -7.97 0.98
C TRP A 381 -12.36 -8.16 1.61
N ARG A 382 -12.89 -9.37 1.52
CA ARG A 382 -14.11 -9.74 2.26
C ARG A 382 -14.02 -11.15 2.82
N TYR A 383 -14.75 -11.36 3.87
CA TYR A 383 -14.84 -12.62 4.61
C TYR A 383 -16.28 -12.95 4.91
N HIS A 384 -16.71 -14.19 4.64
CA HIS A 384 -18.06 -14.62 4.93
C HIS A 384 -18.10 -15.43 6.25
N PRO A 385 -18.79 -14.94 7.29
CA PRO A 385 -18.71 -15.58 8.62
C PRO A 385 -19.21 -17.03 8.68
N ARG A 386 -20.24 -17.38 7.90
CA ARG A 386 -20.85 -18.72 7.90
C ARG A 386 -20.05 -19.71 7.05
N SER A 387 -19.74 -19.38 5.78
CA SER A 387 -18.97 -20.27 4.90
C SER A 387 -17.46 -20.25 5.22
N ARG A 388 -17.00 -19.25 5.97
CA ARG A 388 -15.59 -18.98 6.29
C ARG A 388 -14.72 -18.78 5.04
N GLU A 389 -15.31 -18.36 3.94
CA GLU A 389 -14.59 -17.96 2.72
C GLU A 389 -13.91 -16.62 2.92
N PHE A 390 -12.70 -16.51 2.40
CA PHE A 390 -11.91 -15.27 2.32
C PHE A 390 -11.50 -15.02 0.88
N GLU A 391 -11.70 -13.80 0.40
CA GLU A 391 -11.26 -13.43 -0.95
C GLU A 391 -10.91 -11.95 -1.07
N ILE A 392 -10.11 -11.63 -2.08
CA ILE A 392 -9.87 -10.26 -2.49
C ILE A 392 -11.08 -9.79 -3.30
N PHE A 393 -11.73 -8.72 -2.83
CA PHE A 393 -12.86 -8.11 -3.51
C PHE A 393 -12.41 -7.19 -4.65
N ALA A 394 -11.39 -6.36 -4.38
CA ALA A 394 -10.75 -5.48 -5.36
C ALA A 394 -9.29 -5.27 -5.00
N GLU A 395 -8.43 -5.28 -6.01
CA GLU A 395 -7.00 -5.04 -5.87
C GLU A 395 -6.66 -3.57 -6.10
N GLY A 396 -5.72 -3.04 -5.31
CA GLY A 396 -5.24 -1.67 -5.48
C GLY A 396 -5.99 -0.64 -4.64
N GLY A 397 -5.70 0.61 -4.90
CA GLY A 397 -6.24 1.75 -4.17
C GLY A 397 -5.20 2.58 -3.43
N GLY A 398 -5.67 3.46 -2.55
CA GLY A 398 -4.83 4.30 -1.70
C GLY A 398 -4.44 3.61 -0.39
N ASN A 399 -3.82 4.39 0.51
CA ASN A 399 -3.69 3.98 1.90
C ASN A 399 -5.05 4.16 2.58
N VAL A 400 -5.84 3.11 2.58
CA VAL A 400 -7.26 3.15 2.93
C VAL A 400 -7.44 3.07 4.44
N PHE A 401 -8.33 3.92 4.97
CA PHE A 401 -8.82 3.84 6.35
C PHE A 401 -10.34 3.94 6.34
N GLY A 402 -11.00 2.81 6.39
CA GLY A 402 -12.45 2.71 6.34
C GLY A 402 -13.01 2.42 4.96
N LEU A 403 -14.12 1.74 4.95
CA LEU A 403 -14.94 1.40 3.79
C LEU A 403 -16.37 1.88 4.03
N GLU A 404 -17.01 2.35 2.99
CA GLU A 404 -18.36 2.86 3.05
C GLU A 404 -19.24 2.31 1.92
N PHE A 405 -20.32 1.63 2.27
CA PHE A 405 -21.40 1.34 1.33
C PHE A 405 -22.40 2.48 1.30
N ASP A 406 -22.70 3.02 0.12
CA ASP A 406 -23.79 3.97 -0.02
C ASP A 406 -25.16 3.26 -0.03
N ALA A 407 -26.23 4.03 -0.18
CA ALA A 407 -27.60 3.51 -0.15
C ALA A 407 -27.94 2.62 -1.36
N ASP A 408 -27.16 2.63 -2.41
CA ASP A 408 -27.32 1.82 -3.63
C ASP A 408 -26.34 0.62 -3.63
N GLY A 409 -25.59 0.44 -2.53
CA GLY A 409 -24.66 -0.68 -2.36
C GLY A 409 -23.33 -0.51 -3.09
N ARG A 410 -22.97 0.70 -3.47
CA ARG A 410 -21.64 1.02 -4.01
C ARG A 410 -20.63 1.15 -2.90
N LEU A 411 -19.45 0.62 -3.12
CA LEU A 411 -18.37 0.63 -2.13
C LEU A 411 -17.35 1.74 -2.40
N PHE A 412 -17.09 2.56 -1.40
CA PHE A 412 -16.15 3.67 -1.45
C PHE A 412 -15.09 3.60 -0.37
N SER A 413 -13.95 4.21 -0.64
CA SER A 413 -12.96 4.55 0.36
C SER A 413 -12.35 5.92 0.09
N GLY A 414 -11.74 6.51 1.12
CA GLY A 414 -10.86 7.64 0.97
C GLY A 414 -9.50 7.29 0.34
N HIS A 415 -8.63 8.26 0.23
CA HIS A 415 -7.29 8.09 -0.32
C HIS A 415 -6.32 9.09 0.30
N ASN A 416 -5.14 8.60 0.69
CA ASN A 416 -4.05 9.44 1.18
C ASN A 416 -3.27 10.08 0.00
N GLY A 417 -3.93 10.92 -0.77
CA GLY A 417 -3.34 11.64 -1.91
C GLY A 417 -4.20 12.82 -2.33
N GLY A 418 -3.63 13.70 -3.14
CA GLY A 418 -4.34 14.86 -3.70
C GLY A 418 -5.08 14.54 -5.00
N GLY A 419 -5.94 15.48 -5.43
CA GLY A 419 -6.64 15.40 -6.72
C GLY A 419 -7.76 14.38 -6.79
N THR A 420 -8.15 13.77 -5.68
CA THR A 420 -9.21 12.75 -5.60
C THR A 420 -9.88 12.75 -4.22
N ARG A 421 -11.13 12.25 -4.16
CA ARG A 421 -11.81 11.91 -2.89
C ARG A 421 -11.79 10.41 -2.61
N GLY A 422 -11.02 9.63 -3.35
CA GLY A 422 -10.84 8.22 -3.13
C GLY A 422 -11.28 7.34 -4.28
N PHE A 423 -11.73 6.15 -3.96
CA PHE A 423 -12.04 5.09 -4.91
C PHE A 423 -13.50 4.68 -4.81
N HIS A 424 -14.10 4.39 -5.96
CA HIS A 424 -15.31 3.61 -6.11
C HIS A 424 -14.88 2.18 -6.48
N TYR A 425 -15.01 1.26 -5.55
CA TYR A 425 -14.61 -0.13 -5.77
C TYR A 425 -15.74 -0.96 -6.35
N VAL A 426 -15.44 -1.68 -7.41
CA VAL A 426 -16.31 -2.71 -7.99
C VAL A 426 -15.69 -4.10 -7.82
N GLN A 427 -16.51 -5.12 -7.80
CA GLN A 427 -16.06 -6.51 -7.64
C GLN A 427 -15.05 -6.89 -8.74
N SER A 428 -13.98 -7.55 -8.34
CA SER A 428 -12.85 -7.92 -9.22
C SER A 428 -12.15 -6.74 -9.90
N GLY A 429 -12.32 -5.51 -9.37
CA GLY A 429 -11.66 -4.32 -9.89
C GLY A 429 -10.17 -4.33 -9.62
N LEU A 430 -9.39 -3.81 -10.58
CA LEU A 430 -7.95 -3.60 -10.45
C LEU A 430 -7.66 -2.10 -10.52
N TYR A 431 -7.13 -1.54 -9.44
CA TYR A 431 -6.89 -0.11 -9.29
C TYR A 431 -5.41 0.19 -9.10
N LEU A 432 -5.02 1.41 -9.44
CA LEU A 432 -3.66 1.91 -9.17
C LEU A 432 -3.34 1.83 -7.68
N LYS A 433 -2.28 1.12 -7.33
CA LYS A 433 -1.76 1.08 -5.96
C LYS A 433 -1.01 2.37 -5.62
N GLN A 434 -1.22 2.89 -4.42
CA GLN A 434 -0.43 4.00 -3.91
C GLN A 434 1.06 3.65 -3.90
N GLY A 435 1.89 4.56 -4.41
CA GLY A 435 3.34 4.41 -4.41
C GLY A 435 3.95 4.10 -5.76
N LYS A 436 3.15 3.90 -6.81
CA LYS A 436 3.54 3.63 -8.21
C LYS A 436 4.44 2.40 -8.39
N SER A 437 4.19 1.61 -9.43
CA SER A 437 5.07 0.51 -9.82
C SER A 437 6.36 1.04 -10.47
N PRO A 438 7.53 0.47 -10.18
CA PRO A 438 7.83 -0.58 -9.21
C PRO A 438 8.03 -0.09 -7.75
N GLY A 439 7.24 0.85 -7.28
CA GLY A 439 7.33 1.55 -6.01
C GLY A 439 7.69 0.72 -4.77
N LYS A 440 6.95 0.93 -3.68
CA LYS A 440 7.20 0.28 -2.38
C LYS A 440 7.12 -1.25 -2.41
N PHE A 441 6.39 -1.81 -3.37
CA PHE A 441 6.02 -3.23 -3.43
C PHE A 441 6.53 -3.96 -4.67
N GLY A 442 7.37 -3.33 -5.49
CA GLY A 442 7.84 -3.95 -6.72
C GLY A 442 6.78 -3.93 -7.84
N PRO A 443 6.84 -4.89 -8.77
CA PRO A 443 5.89 -4.96 -9.88
C PRO A 443 4.47 -5.31 -9.38
N PRO A 444 3.42 -4.98 -10.16
CA PRO A 444 2.05 -5.36 -9.83
C PRO A 444 1.88 -6.88 -9.75
N ASP A 445 0.95 -7.35 -8.90
CA ASP A 445 0.68 -8.78 -8.72
C ASP A 445 0.19 -9.44 -10.02
N ASN A 446 -0.56 -8.71 -10.86
CA ASN A 446 -0.88 -9.11 -12.22
C ASN A 446 -0.05 -8.30 -13.24
N PRO A 447 1.13 -8.78 -13.68
CA PRO A 447 1.97 -8.08 -14.63
C PRO A 447 1.36 -7.99 -16.03
N PHE A 448 0.29 -8.73 -16.30
CA PHE A 448 -0.37 -8.81 -17.60
C PHE A 448 -1.66 -8.00 -17.69
N ALA A 449 -2.04 -7.31 -16.64
CA ALA A 449 -3.21 -6.42 -16.67
C ALA A 449 -3.05 -5.28 -17.68
N PHE A 450 -1.86 -4.76 -17.87
CA PHE A 450 -1.50 -3.68 -18.79
C PHE A 450 -2.36 -2.43 -18.66
N GLY A 451 -2.78 -2.14 -17.45
CA GLY A 451 -3.59 -0.99 -17.10
C GLY A 451 -4.33 -1.20 -15.79
N GLU A 452 -4.95 -0.13 -15.33
CA GLU A 452 -5.67 -0.09 -14.06
C GLU A 452 -6.91 0.78 -14.19
N MET A 453 -7.89 0.54 -13.34
CA MET A 453 -9.06 1.41 -13.19
C MET A 453 -8.67 2.70 -12.46
N PRO A 454 -9.23 3.85 -12.84
CA PRO A 454 -8.91 5.11 -12.19
C PRO A 454 -9.57 5.24 -10.81
N MET A 455 -8.94 6.02 -9.94
CA MET A 455 -9.61 6.63 -8.80
C MET A 455 -10.69 7.61 -9.28
N MET A 456 -11.56 8.06 -8.39
CA MET A 456 -12.51 9.15 -8.68
C MET A 456 -11.75 10.48 -8.77
N PRO A 457 -11.53 11.04 -9.97
CA PRO A 457 -10.78 12.28 -10.10
C PRO A 457 -11.57 13.46 -9.55
N GLY A 458 -10.86 14.50 -9.16
CA GLY A 458 -11.40 15.73 -8.61
C GLY A 458 -11.18 15.86 -7.12
N GLY A 459 -11.00 17.08 -6.66
CA GLY A 459 -10.68 17.45 -5.30
C GLY A 459 -9.60 18.52 -5.28
N SER A 460 -9.71 19.46 -4.34
CA SER A 460 -8.85 20.63 -4.23
C SER A 460 -7.77 20.51 -3.16
N ILE A 461 -7.83 19.48 -2.32
CA ILE A 461 -6.90 19.31 -1.20
C ILE A 461 -5.64 18.62 -1.69
N PRO A 462 -4.44 19.17 -1.42
CA PRO A 462 -3.18 18.61 -1.92
C PRO A 462 -2.86 17.22 -1.38
N ARG A 463 -3.24 16.93 -0.14
CA ARG A 463 -3.10 15.64 0.50
C ARG A 463 -4.29 15.43 1.43
N PHE A 464 -5.08 14.47 1.10
CA PHE A 464 -6.27 14.10 1.86
C PHE A 464 -6.05 12.75 2.51
N SER A 465 -6.70 12.48 3.64
CA SER A 465 -6.63 11.16 4.21
C SER A 465 -8.04 10.58 4.40
N HIS A 466 -8.16 9.51 4.27
CA HIS A 466 -8.42 8.19 4.78
C HIS A 466 -9.91 7.89 4.83
N ASN A 467 -10.68 8.35 5.86
CA ASN A 467 -12.07 7.97 6.01
C ASN A 467 -13.01 8.88 5.21
N VAL A 468 -13.85 8.27 4.38
CA VAL A 468 -14.91 8.93 3.61
C VAL A 468 -16.20 8.17 3.85
N ILE A 469 -17.28 8.89 4.14
CA ILE A 469 -18.62 8.32 4.25
C ILE A 469 -19.59 8.97 3.26
N ALA A 470 -20.62 8.22 2.87
CA ALA A 470 -21.79 8.77 2.24
C ALA A 470 -22.78 9.23 3.32
N VAL A 471 -23.07 10.53 3.39
CA VAL A 471 -24.01 11.07 4.38
C VAL A 471 -25.38 10.47 4.15
N ASN A 472 -25.95 9.83 5.18
CA ASN A 472 -27.22 9.11 5.05
C ASN A 472 -27.95 9.02 6.40
N GLY A 473 -28.25 10.17 6.99
CA GLY A 473 -28.94 10.31 8.27
C GLY A 473 -29.95 11.44 8.27
N SER A 474 -31.12 11.21 8.87
CA SER A 474 -32.24 12.17 8.88
C SER A 474 -31.94 13.45 9.66
N ALA A 475 -31.07 13.40 10.65
CA ALA A 475 -30.63 14.57 11.40
C ALA A 475 -29.57 15.43 10.69
N MET A 476 -29.10 15.00 9.52
CA MET A 476 -28.18 15.76 8.68
C MET A 476 -28.93 16.66 7.69
N PRO A 477 -28.29 17.73 7.15
CA PRO A 477 -28.93 18.58 6.15
C PRO A 477 -29.42 17.77 4.95
N GLY A 478 -30.65 18.04 4.48
CA GLY A 478 -31.22 17.33 3.32
C GLY A 478 -30.36 17.43 2.05
N ALA A 479 -29.69 18.58 1.86
CA ALA A 479 -28.79 18.81 0.75
C ALA A 479 -27.51 17.95 0.79
N TRP A 480 -27.19 17.33 1.94
CA TRP A 480 -26.00 16.49 2.09
C TRP A 480 -26.27 15.01 1.81
N GLN A 481 -27.54 14.62 1.75
CA GLN A 481 -27.90 13.22 1.54
C GLN A 481 -27.24 12.64 0.29
N GLY A 482 -26.50 11.54 0.47
CA GLY A 482 -25.77 10.87 -0.60
C GLY A 482 -24.46 11.56 -1.05
N ARG A 483 -24.10 12.72 -0.48
CA ARG A 483 -22.78 13.35 -0.72
C ARG A 483 -21.71 12.63 0.09
N LEU A 484 -20.47 12.74 -0.39
CA LEU A 484 -19.32 12.24 0.33
C LEU A 484 -18.84 13.29 1.34
N LEU A 485 -18.65 12.86 2.57
CA LEU A 485 -17.98 13.65 3.60
C LEU A 485 -16.69 12.95 3.99
N GLY A 486 -15.59 13.64 3.88
CA GLY A 486 -14.26 13.11 4.14
C GLY A 486 -13.62 13.74 5.35
N ALA A 487 -12.97 12.93 6.19
CA ALA A 487 -12.14 13.39 7.29
C ALA A 487 -10.76 13.82 6.78
N ASP A 488 -10.34 15.05 7.07
CA ASP A 488 -8.99 15.54 6.80
C ASP A 488 -8.24 15.83 8.10
N PRO A 489 -7.57 14.84 8.68
CA PRO A 489 -6.83 15.00 9.92
C PRO A 489 -5.55 15.85 9.78
N LEU A 490 -5.10 16.13 8.55
CA LEU A 490 -3.92 16.95 8.32
C LEU A 490 -4.22 18.45 8.37
N HIS A 491 -5.45 18.83 8.01
CA HIS A 491 -5.87 20.22 7.93
C HIS A 491 -7.01 20.55 8.90
N HIS A 492 -7.31 19.68 9.86
CA HIS A 492 -8.26 19.90 10.96
C HIS A 492 -9.68 20.25 10.49
N HIS A 493 -10.17 19.61 9.43
CA HIS A 493 -11.48 19.88 8.88
C HIS A 493 -12.15 18.66 8.24
N LEU A 494 -13.43 18.78 7.95
CA LEU A 494 -14.17 17.84 7.12
C LEU A 494 -14.41 18.45 5.74
N VAL A 495 -14.39 17.60 4.72
CA VAL A 495 -14.54 18.00 3.30
C VAL A 495 -15.82 17.43 2.76
N LEU A 496 -16.75 18.28 2.35
CA LEU A 496 -17.97 17.87 1.67
C LEU A 496 -17.77 17.88 0.16
N SER A 497 -18.08 16.75 -0.49
CA SER A 497 -17.86 16.57 -1.94
C SER A 497 -19.10 16.06 -2.64
N LYS A 498 -19.38 16.59 -3.82
CA LYS A 498 -20.42 16.11 -4.73
C LYS A 498 -19.86 15.05 -5.67
N ARG A 499 -20.57 13.94 -5.85
CA ARG A 499 -20.30 12.97 -6.91
C ARG A 499 -20.98 13.39 -8.20
N VAL A 500 -20.29 13.25 -9.33
CA VAL A 500 -20.83 13.45 -10.67
C VAL A 500 -20.65 12.16 -11.45
N VAL A 501 -21.71 11.59 -11.99
CA VAL A 501 -21.69 10.32 -12.73
C VAL A 501 -20.77 10.44 -13.94
N ARG A 502 -19.92 9.44 -14.13
CA ARG A 502 -19.06 9.25 -15.28
C ARG A 502 -19.06 7.76 -15.66
N GLY A 503 -19.95 7.41 -16.59
CA GLY A 503 -20.14 5.99 -16.96
C GLY A 503 -20.50 5.13 -15.75
N ALA A 504 -19.76 4.05 -15.54
CA ALA A 504 -19.91 3.14 -14.41
C ALA A 504 -19.24 3.64 -13.10
N SER A 505 -18.73 4.87 -13.07
CA SER A 505 -18.08 5.45 -11.88
C SER A 505 -18.42 6.94 -11.75
N PHE A 506 -17.56 7.69 -11.04
CA PHE A 506 -17.79 9.09 -10.70
C PHE A 506 -16.53 9.93 -10.87
N THR A 507 -16.74 11.23 -11.09
CA THR A 507 -15.80 12.28 -10.69
C THR A 507 -16.31 12.94 -9.42
N THR A 508 -15.44 13.63 -8.69
CA THR A 508 -15.82 14.35 -7.47
C THR A 508 -15.50 15.83 -7.58
N ARG A 509 -16.25 16.65 -6.87
CA ARG A 509 -15.98 18.07 -6.72
C ARG A 509 -16.23 18.47 -5.27
N ASP A 510 -15.22 19.05 -4.64
CA ASP A 510 -15.35 19.62 -3.31
C ASP A 510 -16.28 20.85 -3.37
N ILE A 511 -17.19 20.93 -2.43
CA ILE A 511 -18.21 21.98 -2.38
C ILE A 511 -18.17 22.77 -1.09
N GLY A 512 -17.39 22.36 -0.10
CA GLY A 512 -17.20 23.10 1.14
C GLY A 512 -16.41 22.34 2.18
N PHE A 513 -16.07 23.09 3.23
CA PHE A 513 -15.45 22.62 4.47
C PHE A 513 -16.38 22.94 5.63
N PRO A 514 -17.45 22.18 5.82
CA PRO A 514 -18.55 22.53 6.71
C PRO A 514 -18.16 22.49 8.20
N VAL A 515 -17.07 21.83 8.53
CA VAL A 515 -16.54 21.72 9.89
C VAL A 515 -15.04 21.96 9.83
N LYS A 516 -14.56 22.94 10.58
CA LYS A 516 -13.14 23.22 10.81
C LYS A 516 -12.88 23.36 12.28
N ASN A 517 -11.67 23.10 12.72
CA ASN A 517 -11.25 23.38 14.09
C ASN A 517 -9.87 24.04 14.08
N SER A 518 -9.74 25.15 14.80
CA SER A 518 -8.45 25.83 14.97
C SER A 518 -7.56 25.20 16.05
N ASP A 519 -8.05 24.19 16.78
CA ASP A 519 -7.23 23.31 17.59
C ASP A 519 -6.40 22.39 16.71
N VAL A 520 -5.10 22.59 16.71
CA VAL A 520 -4.16 21.82 15.87
C VAL A 520 -4.04 20.34 16.27
N ALA A 521 -4.57 19.97 17.43
CA ALA A 521 -4.63 18.57 17.87
C ALA A 521 -5.90 17.86 17.40
N PHE A 522 -6.89 18.56 16.85
CA PHE A 522 -8.07 17.94 16.25
C PHE A 522 -7.67 17.07 15.06
N ARG A 523 -7.89 15.76 15.19
CA ARG A 523 -7.52 14.74 14.18
C ARG A 523 -8.70 13.84 13.86
N PRO A 524 -9.66 14.30 13.05
CA PRO A 524 -10.78 13.44 12.66
C PRO A 524 -10.27 12.28 11.81
N VAL A 525 -10.28 11.07 12.37
CA VAL A 525 -9.75 9.86 11.71
C VAL A 525 -10.84 8.93 11.22
N TYR A 526 -12.02 8.98 11.84
CA TYR A 526 -13.15 8.13 11.47
C TYR A 526 -14.48 8.85 11.67
N MET A 527 -15.46 8.51 10.84
CA MET A 527 -16.82 9.02 10.93
C MET A 527 -17.82 7.88 10.74
N ALA A 528 -18.97 7.97 11.39
CA ALA A 528 -20.05 7.00 11.25
C ALA A 528 -21.43 7.67 11.21
N ASN A 529 -22.34 7.19 10.33
CA ASN A 529 -23.75 7.54 10.37
C ASN A 529 -24.38 6.89 11.60
N ALA A 530 -24.83 7.68 12.56
CA ALA A 530 -25.35 7.20 13.82
C ALA A 530 -26.81 6.71 13.72
N PRO A 531 -27.27 5.88 14.66
CA PRO A 531 -28.65 5.38 14.69
C PRO A 531 -29.69 6.49 14.78
N ASP A 532 -29.40 7.54 15.54
CA ASP A 532 -30.27 8.71 15.72
C ASP A 532 -30.36 9.62 14.47
N GLY A 533 -29.64 9.28 13.41
CA GLY A 533 -29.59 10.02 12.15
C GLY A 533 -28.59 11.16 12.12
N SER A 534 -27.83 11.39 13.20
CA SER A 534 -26.69 12.29 13.26
C SER A 534 -25.42 11.63 12.71
N LEU A 535 -24.29 12.28 12.89
CA LEU A 535 -23.00 11.78 12.46
C LEU A 535 -22.01 11.87 13.62
N LEU A 536 -21.35 10.76 13.95
CA LEU A 536 -20.27 10.76 14.93
C LEU A 536 -18.90 10.88 14.27
N ILE A 537 -17.99 11.61 14.91
CA ILE A 537 -16.62 11.88 14.47
C ILE A 537 -15.66 11.43 15.55
N ALA A 538 -14.80 10.48 15.25
CA ALA A 538 -13.69 10.07 16.11
C ALA A 538 -12.53 11.03 15.90
N ASP A 539 -12.15 11.73 16.95
CA ASP A 539 -10.99 12.59 17.04
C ASP A 539 -9.86 11.85 17.79
N PHE A 540 -8.84 11.44 17.04
CA PHE A 540 -7.67 10.77 17.59
C PHE A 540 -6.87 11.68 18.53
N TYR A 541 -7.07 12.97 18.41
CA TYR A 541 -6.50 14.06 19.19
C TYR A 541 -4.98 14.00 19.33
N GLU A 542 -4.32 14.21 18.22
CA GLU A 542 -2.87 14.27 18.12
C GLU A 542 -2.41 15.52 17.39
N ARG A 543 -1.34 16.12 17.84
CA ARG A 543 -0.79 17.34 17.20
C ARG A 543 -0.38 17.10 15.77
N TYR A 544 0.02 15.87 15.46
CA TYR A 544 0.37 15.47 14.11
C TYR A 544 0.31 13.95 13.97
N ILE A 545 0.01 13.43 12.80
CA ILE A 545 0.00 11.99 12.49
C ILE A 545 0.86 11.72 11.27
N ALA A 546 2.11 11.29 11.45
CA ALA A 546 2.97 10.76 10.40
C ALA A 546 4.08 9.89 11.00
N HIS A 547 4.79 9.14 10.16
CA HIS A 547 5.90 8.30 10.59
C HIS A 547 6.98 9.05 11.39
N GLY A 548 7.20 10.32 11.11
CA GLY A 548 8.18 11.15 11.80
C GLY A 548 7.91 11.29 13.30
N GLN A 549 6.65 11.41 13.72
CA GLN A 549 6.31 11.59 15.13
C GLN A 549 6.60 10.39 15.99
N HIS A 550 6.48 9.19 15.43
CA HIS A 550 6.86 7.97 16.14
C HIS A 550 8.30 8.03 16.58
N TYR A 551 9.14 8.66 15.76
CA TYR A 551 10.55 8.81 16.01
C TYR A 551 10.89 9.96 16.96
N GLN A 552 9.89 10.80 17.26
CA GLN A 552 10.02 11.98 18.10
C GLN A 552 9.28 11.84 19.43
N SER A 553 8.73 10.65 19.71
CA SER A 553 7.95 10.40 20.92
C SER A 553 6.78 11.38 21.14
N GLN A 554 6.14 11.83 20.07
CA GLN A 554 5.09 12.84 20.05
C GLN A 554 3.69 12.23 20.00
N ILE A 555 3.49 11.05 20.60
CA ILE A 555 2.20 10.37 20.66
C ILE A 555 1.63 10.54 22.05
N ASP A 556 0.36 10.95 22.08
CA ASP A 556 -0.38 11.02 23.31
C ASP A 556 -1.43 9.91 23.43
N PRO A 557 -1.13 8.87 24.19
CA PRO A 557 -2.04 7.74 24.38
C PRO A 557 -3.17 8.05 25.38
N THR A 558 -3.26 9.25 25.92
CA THR A 558 -4.16 9.58 27.04
C THR A 558 -5.34 10.43 26.63
N SER A 559 -5.38 10.94 25.41
CA SER A 559 -6.46 11.78 24.90
C SER A 559 -7.18 11.16 23.71
N GLY A 560 -8.39 11.63 23.50
CA GLY A 560 -9.25 11.25 22.39
C GLY A 560 -10.68 11.68 22.65
N ARG A 561 -11.41 12.02 21.59
CA ARG A 561 -12.75 12.60 21.71
C ARG A 561 -13.68 12.04 20.65
N ILE A 562 -14.97 12.09 20.94
CA ILE A 562 -16.00 11.78 19.94
C ILE A 562 -16.98 12.94 19.94
N TYR A 563 -17.19 13.48 18.75
CA TYR A 563 -18.13 14.57 18.53
C TYR A 563 -19.35 14.07 17.77
N ARG A 564 -20.53 14.67 18.07
CA ARG A 564 -21.76 14.51 17.28
C ARG A 564 -21.99 15.75 16.44
N LEU A 565 -22.19 15.55 15.14
CA LEU A 565 -22.55 16.60 14.17
C LEU A 565 -23.98 16.38 13.68
N GLN A 566 -24.80 17.43 13.68
CA GLN A 566 -26.18 17.40 13.18
C GLN A 566 -26.63 18.77 12.65
N ALA A 567 -27.73 18.80 11.94
CA ALA A 567 -28.43 20.05 11.60
C ALA A 567 -29.28 20.55 12.80
N LYS A 568 -29.15 21.82 13.18
CA LYS A 568 -29.86 22.40 14.32
C LYS A 568 -31.38 22.23 14.25
N ALA A 569 -31.95 22.32 13.03
CA ALA A 569 -33.38 22.25 12.80
C ALA A 569 -33.93 20.80 12.62
N LYS A 570 -33.10 19.80 12.74
CA LYS A 570 -33.49 18.40 12.52
C LYS A 570 -33.54 17.63 13.82
N PRO A 571 -34.67 16.97 14.15
CA PRO A 571 -34.73 16.09 15.31
C PRO A 571 -33.90 14.80 15.08
N ARG A 572 -33.40 14.24 16.15
CA ARG A 572 -32.80 12.91 16.18
C ARG A 572 -33.89 11.83 16.28
N VAL A 573 -33.61 10.62 15.83
CA VAL A 573 -34.49 9.46 16.00
C VAL A 573 -34.24 8.88 17.40
N ALA A 574 -35.27 8.76 18.21
CA ALA A 574 -35.17 8.23 19.57
C ALA A 574 -35.19 6.70 19.65
N ASP A 575 -36.01 6.04 18.79
CA ASP A 575 -36.12 4.56 18.79
C ASP A 575 -34.98 3.93 17.97
N THR A 576 -33.91 3.58 18.66
CA THR A 576 -32.72 2.96 18.09
C THR A 576 -32.54 1.49 18.46
N ASP A 577 -33.39 0.87 19.31
CA ASP A 577 -33.31 -0.56 19.62
C ASP A 577 -34.05 -1.39 18.57
N LEU A 578 -33.32 -1.95 17.60
CA LEU A 578 -33.83 -2.83 16.58
C LEU A 578 -33.80 -4.32 17.00
N ARG A 579 -33.02 -4.67 18.02
CA ARG A 579 -32.88 -6.06 18.48
C ARG A 579 -34.20 -6.62 19.00
N ALA A 580 -34.96 -5.80 19.70
CA ALA A 580 -36.26 -6.17 20.26
C ALA A 580 -37.38 -6.25 19.22
N LYS A 581 -37.20 -5.69 18.00
CA LYS A 581 -38.26 -5.64 16.96
C LYS A 581 -38.48 -7.01 16.33
N THR A 582 -39.77 -7.32 16.02
CA THR A 582 -40.15 -8.52 15.26
C THR A 582 -39.77 -8.34 13.77
N ASP A 583 -39.80 -9.43 12.99
CA ASP A 583 -39.52 -9.36 11.56
C ASP A 583 -40.54 -8.46 10.82
N GLU A 584 -41.81 -8.47 11.24
CA GLU A 584 -42.86 -7.58 10.73
C GLU A 584 -42.53 -6.09 10.96
N GLN A 585 -41.88 -5.79 12.09
CA GLN A 585 -41.46 -4.43 12.40
C GLN A 585 -40.14 -4.04 11.71
N LEU A 586 -39.30 -5.02 11.40
CA LEU A 586 -38.03 -4.77 10.68
C LEU A 586 -38.21 -4.55 9.19
N ILE A 587 -39.16 -5.24 8.52
CA ILE A 587 -39.38 -5.12 7.06
C ILE A 587 -39.64 -3.67 6.65
N PRO A 588 -40.52 -2.87 7.28
CA PRO A 588 -40.72 -1.47 6.90
C PRO A 588 -39.46 -0.62 7.06
N LEU A 589 -38.55 -0.99 7.98
CA LEU A 589 -37.29 -0.28 8.16
C LEU A 589 -36.32 -0.43 6.99
N LEU A 590 -36.55 -1.31 6.05
CA LEU A 590 -35.83 -1.40 4.77
C LEU A 590 -35.97 -0.12 3.93
N SER A 591 -36.99 0.69 4.18
CA SER A 591 -37.22 2.00 3.56
C SER A 591 -36.89 3.18 4.49
N HIS A 592 -36.37 2.92 5.68
CA HIS A 592 -36.07 3.98 6.66
C HIS A 592 -35.07 5.01 6.10
N PRO A 593 -35.21 6.33 6.38
CA PRO A 593 -34.27 7.34 5.86
C PRO A 593 -32.84 7.15 6.33
N ASN A 594 -32.63 6.67 7.58
CA ASN A 594 -31.28 6.44 8.12
C ASN A 594 -30.67 5.13 7.63
N LYS A 595 -29.45 5.20 7.17
CA LYS A 595 -28.67 4.05 6.70
C LYS A 595 -28.58 2.95 7.75
N TRP A 596 -28.25 3.31 8.99
CA TRP A 596 -28.07 2.35 10.07
C TRP A 596 -29.30 1.45 10.28
N HIS A 597 -30.52 2.05 10.29
CA HIS A 597 -31.77 1.28 10.42
C HIS A 597 -31.96 0.28 9.29
N ARG A 598 -31.75 0.72 8.04
CA ARG A 598 -31.91 -0.19 6.89
C ARG A 598 -30.92 -1.35 6.92
N GLN A 599 -29.64 -1.06 7.16
CA GLN A 599 -28.58 -2.08 7.18
C GLN A 599 -28.72 -3.04 8.37
N THR A 600 -29.10 -2.52 9.54
CA THR A 600 -29.34 -3.35 10.72
C THR A 600 -30.57 -4.23 10.54
N ALA A 601 -31.65 -3.71 9.92
CA ALA A 601 -32.83 -4.52 9.58
C ALA A 601 -32.49 -5.65 8.61
N VAL A 602 -31.75 -5.38 7.52
CA VAL A 602 -31.27 -6.41 6.57
C VAL A 602 -30.49 -7.50 7.33
N ARG A 603 -29.53 -7.10 8.17
CA ARG A 603 -28.68 -8.03 8.92
C ARG A 603 -29.48 -8.87 9.93
N LEU A 604 -30.38 -8.27 10.71
CA LEU A 604 -31.20 -8.97 11.68
C LEU A 604 -32.15 -9.99 11.02
N LEU A 605 -32.81 -9.60 9.93
CA LEU A 605 -33.64 -10.51 9.13
C LEU A 605 -32.80 -11.70 8.62
N GLY A 606 -31.62 -11.45 8.09
CA GLY A 606 -30.68 -12.48 7.62
C GLY A 606 -30.15 -13.40 8.74
N GLN A 607 -29.92 -12.87 9.93
CA GLN A 607 -29.47 -13.67 11.09
C GLN A 607 -30.58 -14.60 11.61
N ARG A 608 -31.82 -14.12 11.62
CA ARG A 608 -33.00 -14.91 12.08
C ARG A 608 -33.41 -15.96 11.07
N ALA A 609 -33.22 -15.69 9.77
CA ALA A 609 -33.48 -16.59 8.63
C ALA A 609 -34.85 -17.34 8.70
N ASN A 610 -35.91 -16.60 9.00
CA ASN A 610 -37.23 -17.17 9.18
C ASN A 610 -37.95 -17.39 7.83
N GLU A 611 -38.44 -18.59 7.58
CA GLU A 611 -39.11 -18.96 6.33
C GLU A 611 -40.35 -18.11 6.03
N ALA A 612 -41.21 -17.83 7.03
CA ALA A 612 -42.36 -16.96 6.89
C ALA A 612 -41.98 -15.52 6.44
N THR A 613 -40.80 -15.05 6.81
CA THR A 613 -40.23 -13.77 6.41
C THR A 613 -39.81 -13.78 4.96
N THR A 614 -39.37 -14.92 4.43
CA THR A 614 -38.93 -15.07 3.04
C THR A 614 -40.04 -14.71 2.04
N ASP A 615 -41.25 -15.19 2.27
CA ASP A 615 -42.38 -14.89 1.37
C ASP A 615 -42.83 -13.43 1.45
N LYS A 616 -42.71 -12.81 2.63
CA LYS A 616 -43.00 -11.39 2.79
C LYS A 616 -41.96 -10.55 2.03
N LEU A 617 -40.68 -10.93 2.12
CA LEU A 617 -39.59 -10.25 1.40
C LEU A 617 -39.72 -10.44 -0.13
N ARG A 618 -40.11 -11.62 -0.63
CA ARG A 618 -40.41 -11.82 -2.06
C ARG A 618 -41.50 -10.89 -2.55
N LYS A 619 -42.59 -10.74 -1.77
CA LYS A 619 -43.69 -9.81 -2.08
C LYS A 619 -43.20 -8.37 -2.04
N TRP A 620 -42.42 -8.00 -1.03
CA TRP A 620 -41.83 -6.67 -0.87
C TRP A 620 -40.98 -6.27 -2.09
N VAL A 621 -40.03 -7.10 -2.50
CA VAL A 621 -39.14 -6.81 -3.65
C VAL A 621 -39.93 -6.64 -4.96
N LYS A 622 -41.05 -7.35 -5.12
CA LYS A 622 -41.93 -7.23 -6.32
C LYS A 622 -42.79 -5.99 -6.28
N ALA A 623 -43.22 -5.56 -5.10
CA ALA A 623 -44.15 -4.44 -4.93
C ALA A 623 -43.44 -3.08 -4.89
N GLU A 624 -42.22 -3.07 -4.30
CA GLU A 624 -41.46 -1.85 -4.09
C GLU A 624 -40.61 -1.47 -5.31
N THR A 625 -40.20 -0.22 -5.35
CA THR A 625 -39.32 0.32 -6.38
C THR A 625 -38.10 1.00 -5.72
N GLY A 626 -37.09 1.36 -6.54
CA GLY A 626 -35.94 2.10 -6.06
C GLY A 626 -35.16 1.36 -4.96
N ARG A 627 -34.75 2.10 -3.95
CA ARG A 627 -33.93 1.58 -2.84
C ARG A 627 -34.68 0.63 -1.92
N ALA A 628 -35.98 0.81 -1.76
CA ALA A 628 -36.79 -0.12 -0.95
C ALA A 628 -36.74 -1.54 -1.51
N ALA A 629 -36.88 -1.70 -2.81
CA ALA A 629 -36.75 -2.98 -3.49
C ALA A 629 -35.31 -3.53 -3.37
N LEU A 630 -34.30 -2.68 -3.47
CA LEU A 630 -32.91 -3.09 -3.37
C LEU A 630 -32.58 -3.63 -1.96
N HIS A 631 -32.99 -2.94 -0.90
CA HIS A 631 -32.78 -3.43 0.47
C HIS A 631 -33.60 -4.69 0.77
N GLY A 632 -34.80 -4.80 0.18
CA GLY A 632 -35.58 -6.04 0.22
C GLY A 632 -34.85 -7.20 -0.47
N LEU A 633 -34.20 -6.96 -1.62
CA LEU A 633 -33.38 -7.98 -2.30
C LEU A 633 -32.22 -8.47 -1.41
N TRP A 634 -31.52 -7.55 -0.73
CA TRP A 634 -30.44 -7.93 0.17
C TRP A 634 -30.95 -8.74 1.36
N ALA A 635 -32.07 -8.35 1.97
CA ALA A 635 -32.71 -9.12 3.04
C ALA A 635 -33.16 -10.50 2.54
N LEU A 636 -33.79 -10.57 1.35
CA LEU A 636 -34.22 -11.82 0.72
C LEU A 636 -33.03 -12.77 0.48
N HIS A 637 -31.90 -12.22 0.01
CA HIS A 637 -30.68 -13.00 -0.17
C HIS A 637 -30.16 -13.55 1.18
N GLN A 638 -30.04 -12.70 2.21
CA GLN A 638 -29.48 -13.09 3.50
C GLN A 638 -30.34 -14.12 4.26
N VAL A 639 -31.66 -14.14 4.04
CA VAL A 639 -32.54 -15.21 4.56
C VAL A 639 -32.49 -16.49 3.72
N GLY A 640 -31.69 -16.52 2.63
CA GLY A 640 -31.58 -17.68 1.73
C GLY A 640 -32.74 -17.82 0.72
N GLY A 641 -33.57 -16.78 0.55
CA GLY A 641 -34.77 -16.83 -0.28
C GLY A 641 -34.58 -16.41 -1.75
N LEU A 642 -33.37 -16.04 -2.18
CA LEU A 642 -33.07 -15.64 -3.55
C LEU A 642 -32.69 -16.85 -4.40
N ASP A 643 -33.68 -17.49 -5.01
CA ASP A 643 -33.45 -18.56 -6.00
C ASP A 643 -33.28 -18.02 -7.43
N ASP A 644 -32.93 -18.90 -8.38
CA ASP A 644 -32.72 -18.55 -9.80
C ASP A 644 -33.94 -17.97 -10.48
N ALA A 645 -35.11 -18.44 -10.13
CA ALA A 645 -36.38 -17.96 -10.74
C ALA A 645 -36.66 -16.52 -10.29
N SER A 646 -36.51 -16.26 -8.98
CA SER A 646 -36.63 -14.92 -8.40
C SER A 646 -35.59 -13.98 -8.97
N ALA A 647 -34.32 -14.40 -9.00
CA ALA A 647 -33.22 -13.61 -9.53
C ALA A 647 -33.42 -13.27 -11.03
N THR A 648 -33.86 -14.24 -11.83
CA THR A 648 -34.18 -14.02 -13.26
C THR A 648 -35.27 -12.95 -13.40
N GLY A 649 -36.35 -13.01 -12.61
CA GLY A 649 -37.36 -11.98 -12.62
C GLY A 649 -36.87 -10.59 -12.28
N LEU A 650 -35.86 -10.49 -11.39
CA LEU A 650 -35.26 -9.23 -10.97
C LEU A 650 -34.33 -8.61 -12.02
N LEU A 651 -33.92 -9.34 -13.06
CA LEU A 651 -33.19 -8.77 -14.20
C LEU A 651 -34.07 -7.84 -15.08
N GLU A 652 -35.38 -7.87 -14.91
CA GLU A 652 -36.31 -6.96 -15.54
C GLU A 652 -36.78 -5.80 -14.64
N HIS A 653 -36.24 -5.71 -13.42
CA HIS A 653 -36.66 -4.69 -12.46
C HIS A 653 -36.30 -3.28 -12.94
N PRO A 654 -37.20 -2.28 -12.81
CA PRO A 654 -36.96 -0.93 -13.33
C PRO A 654 -35.74 -0.24 -12.69
N TYR A 655 -35.42 -0.56 -11.42
CA TYR A 655 -34.28 0.03 -10.73
C TYR A 655 -32.98 -0.70 -11.09
N PRO A 656 -31.98 -0.01 -11.69
CA PRO A 656 -30.79 -0.66 -12.23
C PRO A 656 -29.96 -1.36 -11.15
N HIS A 657 -29.91 -0.82 -9.93
CA HIS A 657 -29.14 -1.44 -8.85
C HIS A 657 -29.73 -2.76 -8.36
N VAL A 658 -31.04 -2.96 -8.51
CA VAL A 658 -31.65 -4.30 -8.27
C VAL A 658 -31.14 -5.29 -9.31
N ARG A 659 -31.10 -4.92 -10.60
CA ARG A 659 -30.57 -5.78 -11.68
C ARG A 659 -29.08 -6.10 -11.44
N ALA A 660 -28.28 -5.08 -11.12
CA ALA A 660 -26.85 -5.26 -10.84
C ALA A 660 -26.61 -6.20 -9.65
N TRP A 661 -27.36 -6.01 -8.56
CA TRP A 661 -27.20 -6.84 -7.37
C TRP A 661 -27.75 -8.26 -7.56
N ALA A 662 -28.78 -8.47 -8.36
CA ALA A 662 -29.24 -9.81 -8.73
C ALA A 662 -28.13 -10.59 -9.46
N VAL A 663 -27.43 -9.95 -10.41
CA VAL A 663 -26.26 -10.53 -11.09
C VAL A 663 -25.12 -10.81 -10.09
N ARG A 664 -24.80 -9.88 -9.21
CA ARG A 664 -23.72 -10.01 -8.25
C ARG A 664 -23.95 -11.15 -7.25
N LEU A 665 -25.12 -11.17 -6.63
CA LEU A 665 -25.46 -12.15 -5.60
C LEU A 665 -25.47 -13.60 -6.14
N ARG A 666 -26.00 -13.80 -7.35
CA ARG A 666 -25.94 -15.13 -8.00
C ARG A 666 -24.53 -15.44 -8.51
N GLY A 667 -23.79 -14.43 -8.97
CA GLY A 667 -22.40 -14.58 -9.41
C GLY A 667 -21.41 -14.93 -8.29
N ASP A 668 -21.77 -14.74 -7.02
CA ASP A 668 -20.95 -15.14 -5.89
C ASP A 668 -20.85 -16.67 -5.74
N GLU A 669 -21.75 -17.44 -6.34
CA GLU A 669 -21.66 -18.90 -6.48
C GLU A 669 -20.57 -19.34 -7.46
N ARG A 670 -19.97 -18.39 -8.21
CA ARG A 670 -18.89 -18.61 -9.20
C ARG A 670 -19.25 -19.50 -10.38
N GLU A 671 -20.50 -19.89 -10.51
CA GLU A 671 -21.09 -20.57 -11.65
C GLU A 671 -22.58 -20.21 -11.69
N LEU A 672 -23.09 -19.87 -12.86
CA LEU A 672 -24.51 -19.56 -13.06
C LEU A 672 -25.23 -20.79 -13.64
N SER A 673 -26.44 -21.04 -13.22
CA SER A 673 -27.27 -22.02 -13.92
C SER A 673 -27.47 -21.61 -15.37
N ALA A 674 -27.65 -22.58 -16.25
CA ALA A 674 -27.86 -22.32 -17.68
C ALA A 674 -29.05 -21.35 -17.98
N GLY A 675 -30.12 -21.43 -17.19
CA GLY A 675 -31.29 -20.53 -17.31
C GLY A 675 -30.93 -19.08 -16.95
N PHE A 676 -30.30 -18.89 -15.80
CA PHE A 676 -29.87 -17.56 -15.30
C PHE A 676 -28.79 -16.96 -16.16
N PHE A 677 -27.78 -17.74 -16.56
CA PHE A 677 -26.73 -17.32 -17.49
C PHE A 677 -27.32 -16.75 -18.79
N ASN A 678 -28.23 -17.49 -19.42
CA ASN A 678 -28.90 -17.03 -20.66
C ASN A 678 -29.68 -15.72 -20.43
N ALA A 679 -30.29 -15.54 -19.26
CA ALA A 679 -30.99 -14.31 -18.92
C ALA A 679 -30.01 -13.15 -18.72
N VAL A 680 -28.88 -13.34 -18.01
CA VAL A 680 -27.83 -12.33 -17.85
C VAL A 680 -27.19 -11.98 -19.21
N ARG A 681 -26.98 -12.96 -20.09
CA ARG A 681 -26.44 -12.74 -21.44
C ARG A 681 -27.41 -11.86 -22.28
N ARG A 682 -28.72 -12.13 -22.25
CA ARG A 682 -29.71 -11.25 -22.88
C ARG A 682 -29.75 -9.86 -22.27
N LEU A 683 -29.54 -9.77 -20.93
CA LEU A 683 -29.44 -8.47 -20.26
C LEU A 683 -28.21 -7.71 -20.77
N ALA A 684 -27.03 -8.34 -20.88
CA ALA A 684 -25.79 -7.72 -21.38
C ALA A 684 -25.98 -7.09 -22.77
N GLN A 685 -26.79 -7.71 -23.63
CA GLN A 685 -27.10 -7.21 -24.98
C GLN A 685 -27.95 -5.93 -25.00
N ARG A 686 -28.87 -5.74 -24.04
CA ARG A 686 -29.88 -4.67 -24.07
C ARG A 686 -29.73 -3.64 -22.92
N GLU A 687 -28.94 -3.92 -21.91
CA GLU A 687 -28.81 -3.08 -20.70
C GLU A 687 -28.36 -1.65 -21.02
N GLY A 688 -29.14 -0.68 -20.56
CA GLY A 688 -28.87 0.73 -20.76
C GLY A 688 -27.98 1.34 -19.70
N HIS A 689 -27.92 0.78 -18.46
CA HIS A 689 -27.24 1.38 -17.33
C HIS A 689 -25.79 0.88 -17.22
N PRO A 690 -24.77 1.78 -17.21
CA PRO A 690 -23.37 1.37 -17.23
C PRO A 690 -22.93 0.60 -15.97
N GLU A 691 -23.46 0.92 -14.79
CA GLU A 691 -23.10 0.18 -13.57
C GLU A 691 -23.60 -1.27 -13.59
N VAL A 692 -24.73 -1.56 -14.26
CA VAL A 692 -25.21 -2.95 -14.45
C VAL A 692 -24.27 -3.70 -15.38
N ARG A 693 -23.84 -3.08 -16.49
CA ARG A 693 -22.88 -3.68 -17.41
C ARG A 693 -21.52 -3.91 -16.75
N SER A 694 -21.06 -2.95 -15.94
CA SER A 694 -19.84 -3.08 -15.12
C SER A 694 -19.95 -4.25 -14.14
N GLN A 695 -21.13 -4.44 -13.49
CA GLN A 695 -21.35 -5.59 -12.61
C GLN A 695 -21.36 -6.90 -13.37
N ILE A 696 -21.97 -6.95 -14.56
CA ILE A 696 -21.92 -8.15 -15.42
C ILE A 696 -20.45 -8.49 -15.75
N ALA A 697 -19.64 -7.50 -16.13
CA ALA A 697 -18.22 -7.69 -16.41
C ALA A 697 -17.44 -8.15 -15.15
N GLY A 698 -17.66 -7.50 -14.00
CA GLY A 698 -17.03 -7.88 -12.72
C GLY A 698 -17.40 -9.31 -12.28
N THR A 699 -18.66 -9.71 -12.48
CA THR A 699 -19.12 -11.07 -12.25
C THR A 699 -18.47 -12.05 -13.24
N ALA A 700 -18.40 -11.71 -14.53
CA ALA A 700 -17.81 -12.55 -15.57
C ALA A 700 -16.34 -12.93 -15.27
N ILE A 701 -15.55 -12.04 -14.65
CA ILE A 701 -14.17 -12.34 -14.21
C ILE A 701 -14.12 -13.58 -13.30
N ARG A 702 -15.18 -13.89 -12.58
CA ARG A 702 -15.28 -14.93 -11.55
C ARG A 702 -15.86 -16.25 -12.04
N LEU A 703 -16.51 -16.23 -13.20
CA LEU A 703 -17.24 -17.37 -13.76
C LEU A 703 -16.32 -18.36 -14.50
N PRO A 704 -16.79 -19.59 -14.76
CA PRO A 704 -16.12 -20.54 -15.64
C PRO A 704 -15.98 -19.98 -17.06
N ARG A 705 -14.99 -20.49 -17.80
CA ARG A 705 -14.56 -20.04 -19.13
C ARG A 705 -15.72 -19.67 -20.07
N ASP A 706 -16.64 -20.60 -20.32
CA ASP A 706 -17.66 -20.43 -21.35
C ASP A 706 -18.67 -19.33 -20.98
N GLN A 707 -19.01 -19.25 -19.70
CA GLN A 707 -19.86 -18.18 -19.17
C GLN A 707 -19.13 -16.84 -19.19
N ALA A 708 -17.87 -16.80 -18.74
CA ALA A 708 -17.04 -15.61 -18.71
C ALA A 708 -16.87 -15.00 -20.11
N LEU A 709 -16.37 -15.81 -21.05
CA LEU A 709 -16.11 -15.36 -22.42
C LEU A 709 -17.40 -15.04 -23.17
N GLY A 710 -18.50 -15.78 -22.92
CA GLY A 710 -19.81 -15.46 -23.50
C GLY A 710 -20.33 -14.09 -23.07
N LEU A 711 -20.22 -13.70 -21.80
CA LEU A 711 -20.61 -12.37 -21.33
C LEU A 711 -19.66 -11.27 -21.84
N ALA A 712 -18.36 -11.53 -21.84
CA ALA A 712 -17.37 -10.59 -22.37
C ALA A 712 -17.62 -10.27 -23.85
N ALA A 713 -17.95 -11.29 -24.68
CA ALA A 713 -18.26 -11.12 -26.09
C ALA A 713 -19.46 -10.18 -26.31
N GLU A 714 -20.51 -10.28 -25.47
CA GLU A 714 -21.67 -9.38 -25.58
C GLU A 714 -21.35 -7.95 -25.18
N LEU A 715 -20.56 -7.78 -24.11
CA LEU A 715 -20.15 -6.46 -23.63
C LEU A 715 -19.18 -5.77 -24.62
N LEU A 716 -18.29 -6.53 -25.27
CA LEU A 716 -17.37 -5.99 -26.27
C LEU A 716 -18.07 -5.46 -27.53
N ARG A 717 -19.33 -5.83 -27.75
CA ARG A 717 -20.17 -5.31 -28.86
C ARG A 717 -20.88 -4.00 -28.50
N ARG A 718 -20.60 -3.41 -27.33
CA ARG A 718 -21.29 -2.22 -26.83
C ARG A 718 -20.44 -0.97 -27.04
N ASP A 719 -20.67 -0.24 -28.13
CA ASP A 719 -19.90 0.97 -28.48
C ASP A 719 -20.03 2.08 -27.43
N ALA A 720 -21.18 2.14 -26.72
CA ALA A 720 -21.42 3.14 -25.68
C ALA A 720 -20.42 3.09 -24.52
N ASP A 721 -19.72 1.97 -24.34
CA ASP A 721 -18.80 1.76 -23.21
C ASP A 721 -17.33 2.01 -23.56
N VAL A 722 -17.04 2.40 -24.78
CA VAL A 722 -15.64 2.59 -25.25
C VAL A 722 -14.85 3.62 -24.43
N ASP A 723 -15.52 4.63 -23.92
CA ASP A 723 -14.93 5.67 -23.05
C ASP A 723 -15.31 5.52 -21.56
N ASP A 724 -15.93 4.40 -21.20
CA ASP A 724 -16.27 4.11 -19.80
C ASP A 724 -14.99 3.91 -18.98
N PRO A 725 -14.90 4.45 -17.75
CA PRO A 725 -13.69 4.33 -16.93
C PRO A 725 -13.39 2.90 -16.44
N PHE A 726 -14.37 2.00 -16.38
CA PHE A 726 -14.25 0.68 -15.78
C PHE A 726 -14.47 -0.48 -16.76
N ILE A 727 -15.55 -0.43 -17.54
CA ILE A 727 -16.01 -1.56 -18.37
C ILE A 727 -14.94 -2.08 -19.33
N PRO A 728 -14.18 -1.23 -20.06
CA PRO A 728 -13.13 -1.71 -20.96
C PRO A 728 -12.04 -2.52 -20.24
N MET A 729 -11.63 -2.05 -19.05
CA MET A 729 -10.62 -2.75 -18.27
C MET A 729 -11.18 -4.05 -17.68
N GLN A 730 -12.41 -4.08 -17.22
CA GLN A 730 -13.06 -5.30 -16.73
C GLN A 730 -13.19 -6.34 -17.85
N CYS A 731 -13.61 -5.96 -19.06
CA CYS A 731 -13.66 -6.86 -20.21
C CYS A 731 -12.26 -7.41 -20.54
N TRP A 732 -11.23 -6.57 -20.47
CA TRP A 732 -9.84 -7.04 -20.64
C TRP A 732 -9.46 -8.06 -19.58
N LEU A 733 -9.76 -7.83 -18.29
CA LEU A 733 -9.43 -8.75 -17.21
C LEU A 733 -10.15 -10.10 -17.33
N VAL A 734 -11.37 -10.14 -17.89
CA VAL A 734 -12.05 -11.41 -18.24
C VAL A 734 -11.22 -12.20 -19.24
N LEU A 735 -10.80 -11.56 -20.33
CA LEU A 735 -10.02 -12.24 -21.38
C LEU A 735 -8.62 -12.63 -20.86
N GLU A 736 -7.93 -11.75 -20.16
CA GLU A 736 -6.60 -11.98 -19.61
C GLU A 736 -6.56 -13.23 -18.73
N ARG A 737 -7.52 -13.38 -17.82
CA ARG A 737 -7.64 -14.52 -16.93
C ARG A 737 -7.65 -15.87 -17.69
N HIS A 738 -8.23 -15.90 -18.88
CA HIS A 738 -8.34 -17.10 -19.72
C HIS A 738 -7.22 -17.25 -20.76
N CYS A 739 -6.37 -16.24 -20.93
CA CYS A 739 -5.23 -16.33 -21.88
C CYS A 739 -4.23 -17.42 -21.53
N GLU A 740 -4.13 -17.84 -20.27
CA GLU A 740 -3.15 -18.82 -19.84
C GLU A 740 -3.59 -20.27 -20.09
N ASN A 741 -4.77 -20.61 -19.57
CA ASN A 741 -5.25 -22.00 -19.55
C ASN A 741 -6.26 -22.29 -20.66
N ASP A 742 -6.96 -21.27 -21.16
CA ASP A 742 -8.06 -21.38 -22.11
C ASP A 742 -7.79 -20.56 -23.39
N ARG A 743 -6.52 -20.37 -23.76
CA ARG A 743 -6.08 -19.55 -24.89
C ARG A 743 -6.86 -19.83 -26.17
N ALA A 744 -7.12 -21.11 -26.50
CA ALA A 744 -7.86 -21.48 -27.69
C ALA A 744 -9.26 -20.85 -27.71
N ALA A 745 -9.98 -20.86 -26.59
CA ALA A 745 -11.30 -20.26 -26.49
C ALA A 745 -11.27 -18.72 -26.60
N VAL A 746 -10.23 -18.08 -26.05
CA VAL A 746 -10.02 -16.63 -26.23
C VAL A 746 -9.76 -16.30 -27.70
N LEU A 747 -8.93 -17.07 -28.40
CA LEU A 747 -8.63 -16.89 -29.82
C LEU A 747 -9.85 -17.17 -30.72
N GLU A 748 -10.70 -18.12 -30.33
CA GLU A 748 -11.95 -18.41 -31.04
C GLU A 748 -12.90 -17.20 -31.09
N LEU A 749 -12.97 -16.40 -30.04
CA LEU A 749 -13.73 -15.15 -30.09
C LEU A 749 -13.24 -14.21 -31.20
N PHE A 750 -11.95 -14.22 -31.49
CA PHE A 750 -11.32 -13.43 -32.55
C PHE A 750 -11.14 -14.19 -33.86
N SER A 751 -11.82 -15.32 -34.04
CA SER A 751 -12.06 -15.90 -35.36
C SER A 751 -13.15 -15.14 -36.12
N ASP A 752 -14.07 -14.49 -35.39
CA ASP A 752 -15.09 -13.60 -35.92
C ASP A 752 -14.54 -12.20 -36.25
N ALA A 753 -14.40 -11.89 -37.53
CA ALA A 753 -13.93 -10.60 -38.02
C ALA A 753 -14.80 -9.41 -37.53
N THR A 754 -16.05 -9.65 -37.13
CA THR A 754 -16.94 -8.59 -36.65
C THR A 754 -16.51 -8.08 -35.29
N LEU A 755 -15.93 -8.94 -34.43
CA LEU A 755 -15.45 -8.54 -33.12
C LEU A 755 -14.23 -7.61 -33.23
N TYR A 756 -13.34 -7.81 -34.20
CA TYR A 756 -12.23 -6.88 -34.43
C TYR A 756 -12.68 -5.45 -34.69
N ARG A 757 -13.83 -5.30 -35.39
CA ARG A 757 -14.36 -3.99 -35.80
C ARG A 757 -15.14 -3.30 -34.70
N GLN A 758 -15.36 -3.94 -33.55
CA GLN A 758 -16.04 -3.31 -32.44
C GLN A 758 -15.08 -2.29 -31.78
N PRO A 759 -15.49 -1.04 -31.54
CA PRO A 759 -14.67 0.00 -30.95
C PRO A 759 -14.03 -0.40 -29.63
N MET A 760 -14.75 -1.17 -28.80
CA MET A 760 -14.24 -1.73 -27.54
C MET A 760 -13.06 -2.67 -27.77
N ALA A 761 -13.20 -3.62 -28.69
CA ALA A 761 -12.14 -4.59 -29.00
C ALA A 761 -10.94 -3.88 -29.65
N GLU A 762 -11.21 -3.05 -30.63
CA GLU A 762 -10.18 -2.32 -31.38
C GLU A 762 -9.32 -1.40 -30.49
N ARG A 763 -9.95 -0.67 -29.58
CA ARG A 763 -9.27 0.35 -28.78
C ARG A 763 -8.64 -0.20 -27.50
N HIS A 764 -9.22 -1.25 -26.92
CA HIS A 764 -8.85 -1.71 -25.57
C HIS A 764 -8.33 -3.13 -25.50
N ILE A 765 -8.61 -3.99 -26.47
CA ILE A 765 -8.33 -5.42 -26.37
C ILE A 765 -7.19 -5.85 -27.31
N LEU A 766 -7.24 -5.49 -28.61
CA LEU A 766 -6.31 -6.08 -29.58
C LEU A 766 -4.84 -5.90 -29.22
N GLU A 767 -4.43 -4.69 -28.84
CA GLU A 767 -3.06 -4.41 -28.42
C GLU A 767 -2.69 -5.22 -27.16
N ARG A 768 -3.57 -5.25 -26.15
CA ARG A 768 -3.33 -5.96 -24.89
C ARG A 768 -3.27 -7.47 -25.09
N LEU A 769 -4.16 -8.03 -25.91
CA LEU A 769 -4.21 -9.46 -26.19
C LEU A 769 -2.94 -9.93 -26.89
N MET A 770 -2.52 -9.21 -27.93
CA MET A 770 -1.27 -9.51 -28.64
C MET A 770 -0.06 -9.39 -27.71
N ARG A 771 -0.02 -8.31 -26.90
CA ARG A 771 1.01 -8.09 -25.89
C ARG A 771 1.06 -9.24 -24.86
N ARG A 772 -0.12 -9.70 -24.40
CA ARG A 772 -0.24 -10.77 -23.42
C ARG A 772 0.33 -12.09 -23.91
N LEU A 773 0.01 -12.46 -25.15
CA LEU A 773 0.51 -13.66 -25.77
C LEU A 773 2.02 -13.55 -26.01
N ALA A 774 2.48 -12.47 -26.63
CA ALA A 774 3.89 -12.30 -26.95
C ALA A 774 4.80 -12.20 -25.71
N ALA A 775 4.33 -11.62 -24.60
CA ALA A 775 5.12 -11.41 -23.38
C ALA A 775 5.53 -12.72 -22.67
N ARG A 776 4.83 -13.82 -22.88
CA ARG A 776 5.20 -15.12 -22.29
C ARG A 776 6.32 -15.85 -23.05
N GLY A 777 6.53 -15.51 -24.32
CA GLY A 777 7.60 -16.08 -25.15
C GLY A 777 7.47 -17.57 -25.44
N ARG A 778 6.30 -18.19 -25.21
CA ARG A 778 6.05 -19.62 -25.50
C ARG A 778 5.69 -19.82 -26.97
N GLN A 779 6.11 -20.92 -27.56
CA GLN A 779 5.82 -21.21 -28.98
C GLN A 779 4.33 -21.19 -29.29
N ASP A 780 3.52 -21.85 -28.46
CA ASP A 780 2.06 -21.86 -28.61
C ASP A 780 1.41 -20.48 -28.52
N ASP A 781 1.96 -19.58 -27.71
CA ASP A 781 1.48 -18.20 -27.59
C ASP A 781 1.82 -17.41 -28.86
N PHE A 782 2.98 -17.63 -29.45
CA PHE A 782 3.35 -17.06 -30.75
C PHE A 782 2.50 -17.60 -31.92
N ILE A 783 2.09 -18.88 -31.87
CA ILE A 783 1.10 -19.41 -32.82
C ILE A 783 -0.22 -18.68 -32.65
N GLY A 784 -0.63 -18.38 -31.41
CA GLY A 784 -1.78 -17.52 -31.11
C GLY A 784 -1.64 -16.12 -31.71
N CYS A 785 -0.45 -15.50 -31.62
CA CYS A 785 -0.15 -14.22 -32.27
C CYS A 785 -0.32 -14.31 -33.80
N ALA A 786 0.14 -15.41 -34.40
CA ALA A 786 -0.04 -15.65 -35.86
C ALA A 786 -1.52 -15.74 -36.23
N ALA A 787 -2.33 -16.45 -35.44
CA ALA A 787 -3.78 -16.57 -35.65
C ALA A 787 -4.48 -15.19 -35.59
N LEU A 788 -4.13 -14.37 -34.61
CA LEU A 788 -4.68 -13.01 -34.52
C LEU A 788 -4.33 -12.15 -35.74
N LEU A 789 -3.07 -12.17 -36.20
CA LEU A 789 -2.66 -11.42 -37.40
C LEU A 789 -3.37 -11.94 -38.66
N LYS A 790 -3.52 -13.25 -38.80
CA LYS A 790 -4.21 -13.89 -39.93
C LYS A 790 -5.67 -13.49 -40.02
N ASN A 791 -6.37 -13.43 -38.88
CA ASN A 791 -7.79 -13.12 -38.78
C ASN A 791 -8.09 -11.62 -38.80
N ALA A 792 -7.07 -10.75 -38.67
CA ALA A 792 -7.24 -9.30 -38.63
C ALA A 792 -7.79 -8.78 -39.97
N PRO A 793 -8.98 -8.15 -40.00
CA PRO A 793 -9.69 -7.84 -41.22
C PRO A 793 -9.10 -6.68 -42.02
N THR A 794 -8.32 -5.79 -41.40
CA THR A 794 -7.69 -4.62 -42.08
C THR A 794 -6.26 -4.43 -41.62
N GLN A 795 -5.48 -3.64 -42.38
CA GLN A 795 -4.14 -3.25 -41.98
C GLN A 795 -4.12 -2.49 -40.64
N GLY A 796 -5.06 -1.59 -40.37
CA GLY A 796 -5.16 -0.89 -39.10
C GLY A 796 -5.30 -1.81 -37.87
N HIS A 797 -6.02 -2.94 -37.99
CA HIS A 797 -6.08 -3.94 -36.93
C HIS A 797 -4.74 -4.67 -36.75
N ARG A 798 -4.04 -5.00 -37.87
CA ARG A 798 -2.68 -5.57 -37.80
C ARG A 798 -1.71 -4.62 -37.12
N ASP A 799 -1.78 -3.34 -37.43
CA ASP A 799 -0.91 -2.32 -36.81
C ASP A 799 -1.10 -2.23 -35.30
N LYS A 800 -2.35 -2.32 -34.81
CA LYS A 800 -2.65 -2.37 -33.38
C LYS A 800 -2.12 -3.64 -32.71
N LEU A 801 -2.30 -4.80 -33.35
CA LEU A 801 -1.72 -6.05 -32.86
C LEU A 801 -0.20 -5.93 -32.79
N MET A 802 0.43 -5.39 -33.83
CA MET A 802 1.87 -5.20 -33.88
C MET A 802 2.40 -4.20 -32.86
N ALA A 803 1.64 -3.18 -32.49
CA ALA A 803 1.98 -2.31 -31.38
C ALA A 803 2.06 -3.10 -30.05
N GLY A 804 1.13 -4.02 -29.82
CA GLY A 804 1.16 -4.94 -28.68
C GLY A 804 2.35 -5.89 -28.70
N PHE A 805 2.63 -6.47 -29.85
CA PHE A 805 3.78 -7.37 -30.08
C PHE A 805 5.11 -6.64 -29.77
N SER A 806 5.29 -5.44 -30.29
CA SER A 806 6.48 -4.62 -30.04
C SER A 806 6.66 -4.26 -28.58
N LYS A 807 5.57 -3.86 -27.90
CA LYS A 807 5.59 -3.56 -26.46
C LYS A 807 5.96 -4.79 -25.60
N ALA A 808 5.54 -5.98 -26.00
CA ALA A 808 5.87 -7.22 -25.29
C ALA A 808 7.37 -7.52 -25.31
N LEU A 809 8.01 -7.19 -26.40
CA LEU A 809 9.43 -7.49 -26.63
C LEU A 809 10.36 -6.31 -26.31
N GLU A 810 9.82 -5.22 -25.78
CA GLU A 810 10.62 -4.05 -25.42
C GLU A 810 11.68 -4.40 -24.36
N GLY A 811 12.97 -4.21 -24.73
CA GLY A 811 14.09 -4.53 -23.82
C GLY A 811 14.44 -6.01 -23.68
N GLN A 812 13.83 -6.89 -24.46
CA GLN A 812 14.13 -8.33 -24.50
C GLN A 812 14.71 -8.73 -25.85
N ALA A 813 15.60 -9.74 -25.85
CA ALA A 813 16.02 -10.37 -27.10
C ALA A 813 14.84 -11.09 -27.75
N LEU A 814 14.77 -11.04 -29.08
CA LEU A 814 13.71 -11.75 -29.82
C LEU A 814 13.90 -13.27 -29.66
N PRO A 815 12.96 -13.99 -29.07
CA PRO A 815 13.05 -15.44 -29.02
C PRO A 815 12.85 -16.05 -30.39
N ARG A 816 13.16 -17.35 -30.55
CA ARG A 816 12.86 -18.09 -31.79
C ARG A 816 11.34 -18.07 -32.04
N LEU A 817 10.94 -17.48 -33.17
CA LEU A 817 9.55 -17.42 -33.58
C LEU A 817 9.16 -18.66 -34.43
N PRO A 818 7.92 -19.16 -34.27
CA PRO A 818 7.41 -20.24 -35.14
C PRO A 818 7.18 -19.75 -36.57
N ASP A 819 7.23 -20.66 -37.52
CA ASP A 819 7.11 -20.35 -38.95
C ASP A 819 5.78 -19.72 -39.29
N GLU A 820 4.70 -20.12 -38.62
CA GLU A 820 3.37 -19.51 -38.78
C GLU A 820 3.37 -18.00 -38.46
N LEU A 821 4.08 -17.59 -37.42
CA LEU A 821 4.18 -16.16 -37.08
C LEU A 821 5.10 -15.46 -38.07
N LEU A 822 6.24 -16.01 -38.41
CA LEU A 822 7.16 -15.45 -39.39
C LEU A 822 6.46 -15.21 -40.74
N GLU A 823 5.60 -16.16 -41.20
CA GLU A 823 4.81 -16.01 -42.41
C GLU A 823 3.87 -14.77 -42.31
N GLN A 824 3.15 -14.59 -41.17
CA GLN A 824 2.28 -13.45 -41.02
C GLN A 824 3.05 -12.13 -40.93
N LEU A 825 4.19 -12.12 -40.25
CA LEU A 825 5.05 -10.92 -40.15
C LEU A 825 5.62 -10.49 -41.52
N ARG A 826 5.92 -11.44 -42.42
CA ARG A 826 6.35 -11.13 -43.80
C ARG A 826 5.24 -10.57 -44.69
N ARG A 827 3.97 -10.83 -44.35
CA ARG A 827 2.80 -10.34 -45.07
C ARG A 827 2.36 -8.92 -44.66
N LEU A 828 3.00 -8.33 -43.65
CA LEU A 828 2.71 -6.95 -43.24
C LEU A 828 3.24 -5.99 -44.29
N ASP A 829 2.43 -5.00 -44.72
CA ASP A 829 2.80 -4.01 -45.70
C ASP A 829 3.97 -3.16 -45.24
N ASN A 830 4.06 -2.83 -43.97
CA ASN A 830 5.11 -2.01 -43.39
C ASN A 830 5.44 -2.44 -41.95
N PRO A 831 6.19 -3.54 -41.74
CA PRO A 831 6.54 -3.99 -40.39
C PRO A 831 7.36 -2.88 -39.69
N PRO A 832 7.15 -2.69 -38.36
CA PRO A 832 7.96 -1.73 -37.58
C PRO A 832 9.44 -1.96 -37.77
N LEU A 833 10.20 -0.87 -37.97
CA LEU A 833 11.64 -0.94 -38.23
C LEU A 833 12.37 -1.74 -37.18
N VAL A 834 12.00 -1.57 -35.90
CA VAL A 834 12.56 -2.32 -34.76
C VAL A 834 12.38 -3.83 -34.93
N LEU A 835 11.21 -4.27 -35.38
CA LEU A 835 10.95 -5.68 -35.64
C LEU A 835 11.80 -6.24 -36.80
N ARG A 836 11.86 -5.51 -37.89
CA ARG A 836 12.70 -5.87 -39.05
C ARG A 836 14.17 -6.00 -38.66
N VAL A 837 14.66 -5.08 -37.82
CA VAL A 837 16.02 -5.12 -37.24
C VAL A 837 16.20 -6.39 -36.44
N ARG A 838 15.26 -6.71 -35.53
CA ARG A 838 15.31 -7.92 -34.70
C ARG A 838 15.21 -9.23 -35.51
N LEU A 839 14.55 -9.19 -36.65
CA LEU A 839 14.49 -10.31 -37.60
C LEU A 839 15.76 -10.43 -38.47
N GLY A 840 16.73 -9.52 -38.32
CA GLY A 840 17.99 -9.56 -39.04
C GLY A 840 17.90 -9.02 -40.48
N ASP A 841 16.86 -8.27 -40.83
CA ASP A 841 16.74 -7.61 -42.16
C ASP A 841 17.88 -6.64 -42.35
N SER A 842 18.76 -6.93 -43.34
CA SER A 842 19.96 -6.14 -43.59
C SER A 842 19.66 -4.70 -44.05
N ALA A 843 18.59 -4.48 -44.81
CA ALA A 843 18.15 -3.15 -45.20
C ALA A 843 17.63 -2.36 -44.01
N ALA A 844 16.86 -3.03 -43.11
CA ALA A 844 16.38 -2.43 -41.87
C ALA A 844 17.52 -2.10 -40.90
N LEU A 845 18.55 -2.93 -40.83
CA LEU A 845 19.75 -2.66 -40.03
C LEU A 845 20.44 -1.37 -40.52
N GLY A 846 20.62 -1.22 -41.81
CA GLY A 846 21.17 0.02 -42.40
C GLY A 846 20.33 1.25 -42.08
N GLN A 847 19.02 1.12 -42.22
CA GLN A 847 18.07 2.19 -41.90
C GLN A 847 18.08 2.55 -40.40
N ALA A 848 18.16 1.51 -39.53
CA ALA A 848 18.24 1.72 -38.10
C ALA A 848 19.50 2.49 -37.70
N LEU A 849 20.66 2.18 -38.27
CA LEU A 849 21.90 2.91 -37.98
C LEU A 849 21.79 4.40 -38.38
N GLN A 850 21.07 4.72 -39.46
CA GLN A 850 20.80 6.10 -39.88
C GLN A 850 19.90 6.80 -38.83
N VAL A 851 18.79 6.17 -38.41
CA VAL A 851 17.86 6.72 -37.41
C VAL A 851 18.54 6.88 -36.04
N ILE A 852 19.39 5.95 -35.64
CA ILE A 852 20.17 6.03 -34.39
C ILE A 852 21.06 7.28 -34.39
N GLY A 853 21.65 7.60 -35.51
CA GLY A 853 22.54 8.76 -35.69
C GLY A 853 21.85 10.09 -35.92
N ASP A 854 20.54 10.10 -36.16
CA ASP A 854 19.77 11.29 -36.51
C ASP A 854 19.13 11.94 -35.27
N ALA A 855 19.71 13.05 -34.81
CA ALA A 855 19.23 13.79 -33.63
C ALA A 855 17.82 14.42 -33.83
N ALA A 856 17.31 14.52 -35.05
CA ALA A 856 15.97 15.04 -35.33
C ALA A 856 14.87 13.96 -35.02
N ARG A 857 15.25 12.71 -34.88
CA ARG A 857 14.32 11.61 -34.56
C ARG A 857 14.00 11.57 -33.07
N PRO A 858 12.78 11.14 -32.67
CA PRO A 858 12.43 11.02 -31.29
C PRO A 858 13.41 10.14 -30.49
N ALA A 859 13.85 10.61 -29.33
CA ALA A 859 14.81 9.89 -28.47
C ALA A 859 14.35 8.48 -28.16
N LYS A 860 13.05 8.29 -27.93
CA LYS A 860 12.44 6.97 -27.64
C LYS A 860 12.72 5.98 -28.78
N ASP A 861 12.48 6.36 -30.01
CA ASP A 861 12.67 5.49 -31.19
C ASP A 861 14.14 5.12 -31.35
N ARG A 862 15.01 6.07 -31.15
CA ARG A 862 16.48 5.89 -31.24
C ARG A 862 16.97 4.90 -30.16
N VAL A 863 16.50 5.05 -28.92
CA VAL A 863 16.83 4.13 -27.80
C VAL A 863 16.37 2.71 -28.12
N GLU A 864 15.16 2.56 -28.65
CA GLU A 864 14.61 1.26 -29.00
C GLU A 864 15.40 0.58 -30.12
N LEU A 865 15.80 1.34 -31.14
CA LEU A 865 16.63 0.83 -32.23
C LEU A 865 18.05 0.49 -31.78
N ILE A 866 18.67 1.27 -30.88
CA ILE A 866 19.96 0.94 -30.25
C ILE A 866 19.89 -0.42 -29.59
N ARG A 867 18.85 -0.67 -28.78
CA ARG A 867 18.64 -1.97 -28.11
C ARG A 867 18.46 -3.10 -29.12
N ALA A 868 17.55 -2.93 -30.09
CA ALA A 868 17.27 -3.94 -31.10
C ALA A 868 18.49 -4.29 -31.94
N ALA A 869 19.24 -3.29 -32.40
CA ALA A 869 20.45 -3.50 -33.18
C ALA A 869 21.58 -4.14 -32.35
N SER A 870 21.62 -3.84 -31.04
CA SER A 870 22.55 -4.46 -30.10
C SER A 870 22.21 -5.94 -29.87
N ASP A 871 20.92 -6.27 -29.76
CA ASP A 871 20.46 -7.65 -29.52
C ASP A 871 20.86 -8.60 -30.67
N VAL A 872 20.78 -8.12 -31.91
CA VAL A 872 21.14 -8.93 -33.09
C VAL A 872 22.63 -8.81 -33.48
N GLY A 873 23.43 -8.02 -32.75
CA GLY A 873 24.83 -7.85 -33.07
C GLY A 873 25.08 -7.17 -34.42
N ALA A 874 24.31 -6.13 -34.75
CA ALA A 874 24.31 -5.46 -36.06
C ALA A 874 25.70 -5.01 -36.48
N ALA A 875 26.12 -5.37 -37.71
CA ALA A 875 27.36 -4.93 -38.29
C ALA A 875 27.37 -3.40 -38.41
N GLY A 876 28.48 -2.74 -38.02
CA GLY A 876 28.63 -1.28 -38.01
C GLY A 876 28.01 -0.58 -36.79
N LEU A 877 27.32 -1.26 -35.91
CA LEU A 877 26.71 -0.69 -34.69
C LEU A 877 27.75 -0.06 -33.77
N GLN A 878 28.90 -0.72 -33.55
CA GLN A 878 29.99 -0.21 -32.72
C GLN A 878 30.45 1.20 -33.20
N GLN A 879 30.64 1.35 -34.47
CA GLN A 879 31.09 2.65 -35.03
C GLN A 879 29.99 3.73 -34.97
N ALA A 880 28.74 3.33 -35.20
CA ALA A 880 27.60 4.23 -35.07
C ALA A 880 27.44 4.73 -33.63
N LEU A 881 27.51 3.82 -32.64
CA LEU A 881 27.41 4.16 -31.20
C LEU A 881 28.60 5.01 -30.75
N LEU A 882 29.82 4.74 -31.23
CA LEU A 882 30.98 5.55 -30.89
C LEU A 882 30.83 6.98 -31.37
N ARG A 883 30.35 7.21 -32.62
CA ARG A 883 30.02 8.53 -33.14
C ARG A 883 28.89 9.20 -32.35
N LEU A 884 27.87 8.44 -31.97
CA LEU A 884 26.75 8.92 -31.16
C LEU A 884 27.23 9.42 -29.80
N VAL A 885 28.00 8.63 -29.07
CA VAL A 885 28.51 8.98 -27.72
C VAL A 885 29.36 10.28 -27.75
N GLN A 886 29.98 10.60 -28.86
CA GLN A 886 30.78 11.81 -29.00
C GLN A 886 29.97 13.09 -29.32
N ARG A 887 28.70 12.98 -29.73
CA ARG A 887 27.91 14.10 -30.26
C ARG A 887 26.54 14.25 -29.60
N GLU A 888 26.08 13.22 -28.89
CA GLU A 888 24.74 13.15 -28.35
C GLU A 888 24.60 14.00 -27.08
N THR A 889 23.46 14.69 -26.96
CA THR A 889 23.10 15.50 -25.80
C THR A 889 21.87 14.96 -25.06
N ASP A 890 21.03 14.12 -25.72
CA ASP A 890 19.93 13.46 -25.04
C ASP A 890 20.47 12.40 -24.10
N THR A 891 20.12 12.52 -22.83
CA THR A 891 20.62 11.65 -21.76
C THR A 891 20.17 10.20 -21.92
N GLY A 892 18.95 9.95 -22.39
CA GLY A 892 18.40 8.62 -22.60
C GLY A 892 19.10 7.88 -23.73
N VAL A 893 19.28 8.54 -24.86
CA VAL A 893 19.96 8.02 -26.04
C VAL A 893 21.45 7.77 -25.75
N LEU A 894 22.11 8.70 -25.05
CA LEU A 894 23.51 8.57 -24.66
C LEU A 894 23.70 7.38 -23.70
N SER A 895 22.85 7.25 -22.68
CA SER A 895 22.91 6.13 -21.75
C SER A 895 22.68 4.78 -22.43
N ALA A 896 21.71 4.71 -23.35
CA ALA A 896 21.46 3.49 -24.11
C ALA A 896 22.64 3.14 -25.02
N GLY A 897 23.27 4.13 -25.65
CA GLY A 897 24.47 3.95 -26.48
C GLY A 897 25.66 3.44 -25.68
N LEU A 898 25.93 4.00 -24.50
CA LEU A 898 26.98 3.55 -23.60
C LEU A 898 26.77 2.11 -23.12
N LEU A 899 25.54 1.75 -22.72
CA LEU A 899 25.19 0.40 -22.32
C LEU A 899 25.36 -0.59 -23.48
N ALA A 900 24.95 -0.23 -24.68
CA ALA A 900 25.11 -1.08 -25.86
C ALA A 900 26.57 -1.29 -26.22
N LEU A 901 27.42 -0.28 -26.05
CA LEU A 901 28.86 -0.37 -26.27
C LEU A 901 29.57 -1.36 -25.34
N GLN A 902 29.02 -1.68 -24.17
CA GLN A 902 29.61 -2.66 -23.25
C GLN A 902 29.73 -4.07 -23.89
N ARG A 903 28.93 -4.38 -24.88
CA ARG A 903 28.97 -5.70 -25.59
C ARG A 903 30.24 -5.87 -26.42
N PHE A 904 30.88 -4.80 -26.82
CA PHE A 904 32.09 -4.81 -27.64
C PHE A 904 33.34 -4.84 -26.75
N GLY A 905 34.32 -5.67 -27.08
CA GLY A 905 35.54 -5.84 -26.28
C GLY A 905 36.71 -4.94 -26.63
N ASP A 906 36.53 -3.96 -27.49
CA ASP A 906 37.58 -3.09 -28.02
C ASP A 906 38.07 -2.06 -27.00
N ASP A 907 39.38 -2.09 -26.69
CA ASP A 907 40.00 -1.19 -25.70
C ASP A 907 39.96 0.26 -26.12
N SER A 908 39.85 0.58 -27.43
CA SER A 908 39.75 1.92 -27.95
C SER A 908 38.46 2.61 -27.46
N LEU A 909 37.39 1.84 -27.18
CA LEU A 909 36.11 2.35 -26.66
C LEU A 909 36.30 2.97 -25.27
N GLY A 910 37.00 2.30 -24.38
CA GLY A 910 37.33 2.83 -23.07
C GLY A 910 38.10 4.14 -23.12
N LYS A 911 39.06 4.24 -24.08
CA LYS A 911 39.81 5.49 -24.33
C LYS A 911 38.90 6.60 -24.79
N ALA A 912 38.01 6.32 -25.75
CA ALA A 912 37.11 7.30 -26.33
C ALA A 912 36.10 7.83 -25.28
N VAL A 913 35.47 6.93 -24.51
CA VAL A 913 34.50 7.29 -23.47
C VAL A 913 35.17 8.09 -22.35
N ALA A 914 36.31 7.63 -21.84
CA ALA A 914 37.05 8.35 -20.79
C ALA A 914 37.55 9.73 -21.27
N GLY A 915 37.97 9.84 -22.56
CA GLY A 915 38.39 11.11 -23.15
C GLY A 915 37.25 12.12 -23.33
N HIS A 916 36.03 11.64 -23.53
CA HIS A 916 34.86 12.49 -23.76
C HIS A 916 34.02 12.75 -22.49
N TYR A 917 34.37 12.15 -21.35
CA TYR A 917 33.59 12.17 -20.13
C TYR A 917 33.17 13.57 -19.64
N ALA A 918 34.09 14.55 -19.73
CA ALA A 918 33.81 15.90 -19.26
C ALA A 918 32.63 16.57 -20.00
N ASN A 919 32.37 16.14 -21.26
CA ASN A 919 31.30 16.68 -22.11
C ASN A 919 29.94 16.00 -21.86
N PHE A 920 29.87 14.93 -21.07
CA PHE A 920 28.61 14.25 -20.84
C PHE A 920 27.71 15.03 -19.89
N PRO A 921 26.42 15.14 -20.20
CA PRO A 921 25.42 15.64 -19.28
C PRO A 921 25.51 14.91 -17.94
N GLU A 922 25.28 15.63 -16.83
CA GLU A 922 25.41 15.07 -15.48
C GLU A 922 24.59 13.79 -15.29
N ALA A 923 23.36 13.77 -15.82
CA ALA A 923 22.48 12.63 -15.73
C ALA A 923 22.92 11.40 -16.54
N ALA A 924 23.83 11.52 -17.51
CA ALA A 924 24.41 10.41 -18.27
C ALA A 924 25.75 9.89 -17.71
N ARG A 925 26.39 10.62 -16.80
CA ARG A 925 27.70 10.25 -16.22
C ARG A 925 27.67 8.90 -15.47
N PRO A 926 26.59 8.52 -14.74
CA PRO A 926 26.51 7.20 -14.14
C PRO A 926 26.60 6.06 -15.15
N ALA A 927 26.01 6.19 -16.34
CA ALA A 927 26.13 5.20 -17.40
C ALA A 927 27.54 5.10 -17.96
N ALA A 928 28.24 6.24 -18.11
CA ALA A 928 29.64 6.28 -18.55
C ALA A 928 30.60 5.65 -17.52
N VAL A 929 30.37 5.92 -16.23
CA VAL A 929 31.15 5.29 -15.13
C VAL A 929 30.90 3.78 -15.12
N SER A 930 29.64 3.34 -15.22
CA SER A 930 29.29 1.93 -15.32
C SER A 930 29.95 1.24 -16.53
N PHE A 931 29.95 1.91 -17.68
CA PHE A 931 30.64 1.42 -18.86
C PHE A 931 32.15 1.23 -18.59
N LEU A 932 32.83 2.26 -18.08
CA LEU A 932 34.25 2.20 -17.80
C LEU A 932 34.63 1.20 -16.73
N ALA A 933 33.76 0.96 -15.75
CA ALA A 933 33.97 -0.04 -14.70
C ALA A 933 33.72 -1.48 -15.18
N SER A 934 33.11 -1.69 -16.33
CA SER A 934 32.65 -3.04 -16.76
C SER A 934 33.77 -4.00 -17.18
N ARG A 935 34.99 -3.51 -17.47
CA ARG A 935 36.13 -4.33 -17.92
C ARG A 935 37.45 -3.86 -17.34
N PRO A 936 38.41 -4.75 -17.00
CA PRO A 936 39.69 -4.37 -16.37
C PRO A 936 40.48 -3.30 -17.17
N ALA A 937 40.55 -3.43 -18.50
CA ALA A 937 41.26 -2.46 -19.35
C ALA A 937 40.63 -1.07 -19.32
N TRP A 938 39.30 -0.98 -19.28
CA TRP A 938 38.56 0.26 -19.19
C TRP A 938 38.57 0.84 -17.76
N SER A 939 38.58 -0.01 -16.75
CA SER A 939 38.69 0.38 -15.35
C SER A 939 40.01 1.10 -15.05
N ARG A 940 41.13 0.67 -15.64
CA ARG A 940 42.40 1.41 -15.55
C ARG A 940 42.28 2.82 -16.12
N ARG A 941 41.50 3.00 -17.18
CA ARG A 941 41.24 4.34 -17.76
C ARG A 941 40.33 5.18 -16.89
N LEU A 942 39.34 4.55 -16.24
CA LEU A 942 38.49 5.20 -15.24
C LEU A 942 39.35 5.73 -14.10
N LEU A 943 40.19 4.89 -13.51
CA LEU A 943 41.07 5.26 -12.41
C LEU A 943 42.03 6.36 -12.81
N ALA A 944 42.70 6.25 -13.96
CA ALA A 944 43.57 7.31 -14.49
C ALA A 944 42.81 8.63 -14.77
N ALA A 945 41.54 8.57 -15.14
CA ALA A 945 40.73 9.78 -15.29
C ALA A 945 40.35 10.40 -13.94
N VAL A 946 40.16 9.61 -12.90
CA VAL A 946 39.95 10.07 -11.53
C VAL A 946 41.21 10.70 -10.97
N GLU A 947 42.37 10.03 -11.08
CA GLU A 947 43.65 10.52 -10.62
C GLU A 947 44.04 11.85 -11.27
N SER A 948 43.81 11.99 -12.57
CA SER A 948 44.09 13.22 -13.32
C SER A 948 43.03 14.35 -13.14
N GLY A 949 41.97 14.10 -12.32
CA GLY A 949 40.91 15.05 -12.05
C GLY A 949 39.91 15.26 -13.22
N ARG A 950 40.08 14.53 -14.32
CA ARG A 950 39.12 14.57 -15.44
C ARG A 950 37.76 13.98 -15.14
N LEU A 951 37.70 13.07 -14.15
CA LEU A 951 36.49 12.48 -13.65
C LEU A 951 36.43 12.73 -12.13
N ALA A 952 35.33 13.30 -11.66
CA ALA A 952 35.18 13.65 -10.26
C ALA A 952 35.00 12.38 -9.40
N LYS A 953 35.69 12.25 -8.29
CA LYS A 953 35.58 11.12 -7.34
C LYS A 953 34.12 10.87 -6.91
N ARG A 954 33.32 11.92 -6.74
CA ARG A 954 31.90 11.83 -6.38
C ARG A 954 31.03 11.08 -7.40
N ASP A 955 31.49 10.98 -8.65
CA ASP A 955 30.75 10.29 -9.71
C ASP A 955 31.00 8.76 -9.69
N VAL A 956 31.99 8.31 -8.89
CA VAL A 956 32.28 6.88 -8.66
C VAL A 956 31.55 6.43 -7.38
N THR A 957 30.49 5.64 -7.56
CA THR A 957 29.69 5.14 -6.44
C THR A 957 30.35 3.95 -5.74
N LEU A 958 29.90 3.64 -4.51
CA LEU A 958 30.38 2.47 -3.77
C LEU A 958 30.18 1.18 -4.58
N ALA A 959 29.04 1.03 -5.25
CA ALA A 959 28.77 -0.12 -6.12
C ALA A 959 29.79 -0.20 -7.28
N THR A 960 30.20 0.94 -7.83
CA THR A 960 31.27 0.97 -8.84
C THR A 960 32.60 0.50 -8.28
N VAL A 961 32.95 0.93 -7.07
CA VAL A 961 34.18 0.49 -6.38
C VAL A 961 34.17 -1.00 -6.15
N GLU A 962 33.05 -1.60 -5.74
CA GLU A 962 32.90 -3.05 -5.59
C GLU A 962 33.19 -3.80 -6.91
N VAL A 963 32.68 -3.29 -8.04
CA VAL A 963 32.95 -3.85 -9.37
C VAL A 963 34.46 -3.78 -9.70
N LEU A 964 35.07 -2.62 -9.44
CA LEU A 964 36.51 -2.41 -9.68
C LEU A 964 37.39 -3.34 -8.83
N LEU A 965 37.04 -3.52 -7.55
CA LEU A 965 37.70 -4.47 -6.67
C LEU A 965 37.54 -5.92 -7.14
N GLY A 966 36.39 -6.25 -7.74
CA GLY A 966 36.13 -7.55 -8.31
C GLY A 966 37.01 -7.92 -9.51
N HIS A 967 37.63 -6.95 -10.19
CA HIS A 967 38.55 -7.20 -11.30
C HIS A 967 39.90 -7.73 -10.84
N GLY A 968 40.28 -7.60 -9.56
CA GLY A 968 41.54 -8.10 -9.03
C GLY A 968 42.78 -7.38 -9.56
N GLY A 969 43.97 -7.85 -9.18
CA GLY A 969 45.27 -7.39 -9.66
C GLY A 969 45.53 -5.89 -9.43
N GLU A 970 46.06 -5.22 -10.42
CA GLU A 970 46.40 -3.79 -10.37
C GLU A 970 45.19 -2.88 -10.21
N VAL A 971 44.06 -3.22 -10.87
CA VAL A 971 42.85 -2.43 -10.78
C VAL A 971 42.30 -2.42 -9.36
N ALA A 972 42.31 -3.55 -8.67
CA ALA A 972 41.86 -3.62 -7.29
C ALA A 972 42.77 -2.79 -6.36
N ARG A 973 44.10 -2.84 -6.55
CA ARG A 973 45.06 -2.05 -5.75
C ARG A 973 44.90 -0.54 -5.92
N GLN A 974 44.64 -0.07 -7.13
CA GLN A 974 44.41 1.35 -7.40
C GLN A 974 43.02 1.82 -6.95
N SER A 975 42.03 0.90 -6.81
CA SER A 975 40.65 1.22 -6.38
C SER A 975 40.48 1.28 -4.88
N SER A 976 41.40 0.67 -4.13
CA SER A 976 41.49 0.69 -2.66
C SER A 976 42.05 2.01 -2.16
#